data_ab5607e8b00d8712e3b73400e1d05c65
#
_entry.id   ab5607e8b00d8712e3b73400e1d05c65
#
_cell.length_a   1.000
_cell.length_b   1.000
_cell.length_c   1.000
_cell.angle_alpha   90.00
_cell.angle_beta   90.00
_cell.angle_gamma   90.00
#
_symmetry.space_group_name_H-M   'P 1'
#
loop_
_entity.id
_entity.type
_entity.pdbx_description
1 polymer ?
#
loop_
_entity_poly.entity_id
_entity_poly.type
_entity_poly.pdbx_seq_one_letter_code
_entity_poly.pdbx_strand_id
1 'polypeptide(L)'
;MAVRLAPKKTATLERTFMNRFAATLMIMLSSWPALAASPRKTVTINEGTNIDATVSPDHKSIIFCLQGTLWALPMTGGAAKALTDPLLDPARPDWSPKGDRVAFESYSGGTFHIWTMKPNGTGVRQLTDGHGDDRDPRFSPDGTKIAFSSDRAFKGSYNIWVVDVATGRLTQWTPGADDEYEPAWSPDGSEIAFVSGAGSNGTTIRSSTAMGAGKTVVTAPRGAHLNSPAWAADGKHLAYIEFDGTKSLLKISGEASGPMQAGDKDDVFPFPPVWLAPDEILYAANGKICISKQGGETREIPFLAQVTLNRPPYRGKKYEFDSSQPTRVKGIVGPALAPDGKKIVFEAVNQLWLMEIGKAPQALTHDTYYKEDPAWSPDGTKIAYSSDKAGTEDIYILDVATKSEERVTSTPDAAEFAAAWSPDGKSLAYQDQTAATYTLDLATGERKKLIPSQFEPGKPSWGGNGKTVSVAAVKAYTKRFREGTSQILSADVATGALTFSEVAPFKSLSTRGEDGPVYSPDQASMAFVVESVLWIRPVDANGIPTGPAKQITHEATDAPTWSGDSKHLLYLSNGKLRRVGVDGSPPETIPFELTTKLEEPSGETLIHAGRFWDGKGAGVRTDVDILVIKNRIKSVQAHSEAALQAATARHAQIVDATKLTVIPGLWEAHTHQYISGKSYGDRLGRLWLAYGVTSLHSQGDPAYRAVETREAFASGARVGPRFFATGEALDGERIFYNFMRPITSEEQLKIELSRARALEYDSLKTYVRLPHAMQKEVVQFAHGTMGVTVASHYMLPGMAYGMDGMTHVFGTSRYGFFTTRSQCGVNYQDMRTLFAASGMYDISTPFASATLYAEDPKMVEDTRLTTLNTPWDEAALCGRAARALGTEQTSTLDALKKEMETVVAIVRAGGVMLAGTDSPIDAVATALHMNLRAQVRFGLAPWQALQTSTLLPARAFGVMGDLGTLEPGKLADMALINGDPLTHIKDLANVESVMKNGKLYRVSDLLKPFRAAGSD
;
A
#
# COMPACT_ATOMS: atom_id res chain seq x y z
N MET A 1 -47.99 -28.11 -56.73
CA MET A 1 -48.39 -29.41 -56.11
C MET A 1 -47.94 -29.39 -54.68
N ALA A 2 -48.84 -29.12 -53.77
CA ALA A 2 -48.61 -28.96 -52.34
C ALA A 2 -48.68 -30.31 -51.65
N VAL A 3 -47.71 -30.59 -50.74
CA VAL A 3 -47.90 -31.70 -49.77
C VAL A 3 -47.65 -31.11 -48.38
N ARG A 4 -48.72 -31.05 -47.60
CA ARG A 4 -48.74 -30.77 -46.16
C ARG A 4 -48.15 -31.97 -45.41
N LEU A 5 -47.28 -31.74 -44.47
CA LEU A 5 -47.00 -32.65 -43.33
C LEU A 5 -47.16 -31.94 -42.04
N ALA A 6 -47.93 -32.55 -41.12
CA ALA A 6 -48.36 -32.05 -39.83
C ALA A 6 -47.24 -32.09 -38.77
N PRO A 7 -47.28 -31.25 -37.71
CA PRO A 7 -46.28 -31.25 -36.65
C PRO A 7 -46.59 -32.31 -35.59
N LYS A 8 -45.61 -33.14 -35.24
CA LYS A 8 -45.69 -34.07 -34.11
C LYS A 8 -45.09 -33.42 -32.84
N LYS A 9 -45.90 -33.46 -31.81
CA LYS A 9 -45.66 -33.38 -30.39
C LYS A 9 -44.21 -33.48 -29.88
N THR A 10 -43.60 -32.33 -29.52
CA THR A 10 -42.39 -32.25 -28.65
C THR A 10 -42.39 -31.04 -27.71
N ALA A 11 -43.54 -30.39 -27.55
CA ALA A 11 -43.63 -29.14 -26.76
C ALA A 11 -44.01 -29.35 -25.28
N THR A 12 -44.17 -30.59 -24.77
CA THR A 12 -44.66 -30.82 -23.40
C THR A 12 -43.59 -31.23 -22.38
N LEU A 13 -42.41 -31.65 -22.83
CA LEU A 13 -41.31 -32.00 -21.89
C LEU A 13 -40.40 -30.82 -21.56
N GLU A 14 -40.20 -29.83 -22.41
CA GLU A 14 -39.36 -28.66 -22.12
C GLU A 14 -40.02 -27.67 -21.16
N ARG A 15 -41.34 -27.52 -21.17
CA ARG A 15 -42.07 -26.65 -20.23
C ARG A 15 -42.07 -27.19 -18.80
N THR A 16 -41.98 -28.49 -18.61
CA THR A 16 -41.93 -29.11 -17.26
C THR A 16 -40.52 -29.01 -16.62
N PHE A 17 -39.47 -29.02 -17.45
CA PHE A 17 -38.12 -28.83 -16.95
C PHE A 17 -37.80 -27.37 -16.62
N MET A 18 -38.21 -26.40 -17.45
CA MET A 18 -38.02 -24.98 -17.20
C MET A 18 -38.80 -24.47 -15.98
N ASN A 19 -40.04 -24.97 -15.78
CA ASN A 19 -40.83 -24.57 -14.60
C ASN A 19 -40.32 -25.18 -13.26
N ARG A 20 -39.66 -26.33 -13.29
CA ARG A 20 -39.00 -26.89 -12.10
C ARG A 20 -37.67 -26.19 -11.82
N PHE A 21 -36.91 -25.75 -12.83
CA PHE A 21 -35.69 -24.95 -12.64
C PHE A 21 -36.01 -23.53 -12.15
N ALA A 22 -37.05 -22.90 -12.68
CA ALA A 22 -37.50 -21.58 -12.22
C ALA A 22 -38.07 -21.61 -10.80
N ALA A 23 -38.83 -22.67 -10.42
CA ALA A 23 -39.34 -22.85 -9.07
C ALA A 23 -38.25 -23.17 -8.05
N THR A 24 -37.21 -23.94 -8.41
CA THR A 24 -36.08 -24.26 -7.55
C THR A 24 -35.15 -23.03 -7.41
N LEU A 25 -34.99 -22.21 -8.45
CA LEU A 25 -34.24 -20.96 -8.40
C LEU A 25 -34.98 -19.88 -7.58
N MET A 26 -36.31 -19.81 -7.66
CA MET A 26 -37.12 -18.90 -6.80
C MET A 26 -37.15 -19.33 -5.33
N ILE A 27 -37.08 -20.64 -5.04
CA ILE A 27 -37.04 -21.13 -3.64
C ILE A 27 -35.66 -20.97 -3.04
N MET A 28 -34.56 -20.98 -3.86
CA MET A 28 -33.21 -20.64 -3.36
C MET A 28 -32.98 -19.14 -3.20
N LEU A 29 -33.75 -18.29 -3.88
CA LEU A 29 -33.69 -16.83 -3.72
C LEU A 29 -34.58 -16.31 -2.56
N SER A 30 -35.48 -17.13 -2.02
CA SER A 30 -36.38 -16.73 -0.94
C SER A 30 -35.96 -17.13 0.47
N SER A 31 -34.78 -17.71 0.67
CA SER A 31 -34.26 -18.13 1.98
C SER A 31 -32.95 -17.47 2.40
N TRP A 32 -32.51 -16.42 1.72
CA TRP A 32 -31.54 -15.52 2.33
C TRP A 32 -32.32 -14.60 3.30
N PRO A 33 -32.01 -14.62 4.61
CA PRO A 33 -32.49 -13.55 5.47
C PRO A 33 -31.94 -12.25 4.87
N ALA A 34 -32.84 -11.35 4.50
CA ALA A 34 -32.44 -9.99 4.17
C ALA A 34 -31.65 -9.49 5.38
N LEU A 35 -30.35 -9.41 5.28
CA LEU A 35 -29.54 -8.68 6.26
C LEU A 35 -30.18 -7.31 6.36
N ALA A 36 -30.77 -7.00 7.52
CA ALA A 36 -31.38 -5.71 7.76
C ALA A 36 -30.33 -4.65 7.38
N ALA A 37 -30.65 -3.83 6.40
CA ALA A 37 -29.75 -2.76 5.98
C ALA A 37 -29.36 -1.97 7.22
N SER A 38 -28.07 -1.89 7.51
CA SER A 38 -27.57 -1.05 8.61
C SER A 38 -28.11 0.36 8.38
N PRO A 39 -28.69 1.02 9.36
CA PRO A 39 -29.27 2.34 9.14
C PRO A 39 -28.15 3.27 8.63
N ARG A 40 -28.39 3.92 7.49
CA ARG A 40 -27.50 4.98 7.00
C ARG A 40 -27.37 6.00 8.11
N LYS A 41 -26.13 6.29 8.51
CA LYS A 41 -25.83 7.28 9.55
C LYS A 41 -25.46 8.59 8.87
N THR A 42 -26.14 9.66 9.22
CA THR A 42 -25.82 11.01 8.74
C THR A 42 -25.04 11.75 9.81
N VAL A 43 -23.97 12.40 9.41
CA VAL A 43 -23.07 13.16 10.29
C VAL A 43 -23.01 14.59 9.79
N THR A 44 -23.12 15.56 10.70
CA THR A 44 -23.02 16.98 10.39
C THR A 44 -21.57 17.43 10.54
N ILE A 45 -21.03 18.04 9.48
CA ILE A 45 -19.69 18.62 9.42
C ILE A 45 -19.85 20.14 9.32
N ASN A 46 -19.11 20.90 10.14
CA ASN A 46 -19.07 22.36 10.16
C ASN A 46 -17.64 22.94 10.20
N GLU A 47 -16.63 22.07 10.14
CA GLU A 47 -15.23 22.38 9.88
C GLU A 47 -14.66 21.31 8.96
N GLY A 48 -13.89 21.73 7.96
CA GLY A 48 -13.35 20.79 6.97
C GLY A 48 -11.85 20.95 6.76
N THR A 49 -11.20 19.82 6.51
CA THR A 49 -9.78 19.76 6.16
C THR A 49 -9.66 20.00 4.65
N ASN A 50 -8.82 20.98 4.27
CA ASN A 50 -8.55 21.32 2.86
C ASN A 50 -9.80 21.67 2.04
N ILE A 51 -10.61 22.58 2.57
CA ILE A 51 -11.76 23.17 1.82
C ILE A 51 -11.22 24.00 0.66
N ASP A 52 -11.70 23.73 -0.55
CA ASP A 52 -11.48 24.53 -1.75
C ASP A 52 -12.81 25.21 -2.16
N ALA A 53 -12.85 26.53 -2.23
CA ALA A 53 -14.10 27.28 -2.39
C ALA A 53 -14.02 28.31 -3.50
N THR A 54 -15.08 28.40 -4.30
CA THR A 54 -15.28 29.41 -5.36
C THR A 54 -16.61 30.09 -5.21
N VAL A 55 -16.73 31.33 -5.72
CA VAL A 55 -17.91 32.23 -5.54
C VAL A 55 -18.60 32.50 -6.88
N SER A 56 -19.93 32.49 -6.89
CA SER A 56 -20.71 32.88 -8.08
C SER A 56 -20.45 34.34 -8.46
N PRO A 57 -20.49 34.72 -9.76
CA PRO A 57 -20.23 36.09 -10.22
C PRO A 57 -21.17 37.15 -9.64
N ASP A 58 -22.36 36.76 -9.16
CA ASP A 58 -23.32 37.66 -8.50
C ASP A 58 -23.09 37.74 -6.96
N HIS A 59 -22.06 37.10 -6.46
CA HIS A 59 -21.67 37.00 -5.04
C HIS A 59 -22.77 36.50 -4.09
N LYS A 60 -23.71 35.65 -4.59
CA LYS A 60 -24.79 35.10 -3.73
C LYS A 60 -24.56 33.67 -3.29
N SER A 61 -23.70 32.94 -3.99
CA SER A 61 -23.48 31.49 -3.75
C SER A 61 -22.02 31.12 -3.75
N ILE A 62 -21.67 30.15 -2.92
CA ILE A 62 -20.37 29.49 -2.88
C ILE A 62 -20.56 28.06 -3.35
N ILE A 63 -19.64 27.53 -4.16
CA ILE A 63 -19.42 26.10 -4.33
C ILE A 63 -18.09 25.77 -3.69
N PHE A 64 -18.08 24.74 -2.84
CA PHE A 64 -16.85 24.30 -2.21
C PHE A 64 -16.70 22.78 -2.27
N CYS A 65 -15.46 22.30 -2.35
CA CYS A 65 -15.09 20.91 -2.22
C CYS A 65 -14.83 20.57 -0.76
N LEU A 66 -15.48 19.54 -0.26
CA LEU A 66 -15.21 18.95 1.05
C LEU A 66 -15.28 17.44 0.91
N GLN A 67 -14.15 16.78 1.21
CA GLN A 67 -14.04 15.31 1.24
C GLN A 67 -14.55 14.65 -0.07
N GLY A 68 -14.04 15.12 -1.24
CA GLY A 68 -14.36 14.56 -2.54
C GLY A 68 -15.81 14.76 -3.00
N THR A 69 -16.52 15.74 -2.45
CA THR A 69 -17.88 16.14 -2.85
C THR A 69 -17.95 17.64 -3.03
N LEU A 70 -18.61 18.10 -4.09
CA LEU A 70 -18.91 19.52 -4.27
C LEU A 70 -20.23 19.88 -3.58
N TRP A 71 -20.21 20.98 -2.83
CA TRP A 71 -21.33 21.47 -2.03
C TRP A 71 -21.70 22.90 -2.46
N ALA A 72 -22.98 23.20 -2.53
CA ALA A 72 -23.49 24.57 -2.68
C ALA A 72 -23.85 25.15 -1.33
N LEU A 73 -23.50 26.43 -1.11
CA LEU A 73 -23.74 27.18 0.12
C LEU A 73 -24.14 28.62 -0.23
N PRO A 74 -25.16 29.22 0.41
CA PRO A 74 -25.41 30.64 0.30
C PRO A 74 -24.25 31.47 0.86
N MET A 75 -24.01 32.68 0.32
CA MET A 75 -22.95 33.57 0.80
C MET A 75 -23.16 34.04 2.25
N THR A 76 -24.39 33.87 2.79
CA THR A 76 -24.74 34.11 4.18
C THR A 76 -24.43 32.91 5.11
N GLY A 77 -23.99 31.82 4.53
CA GLY A 77 -23.77 30.55 5.27
C GLY A 77 -25.05 29.74 5.48
N GLY A 78 -24.97 28.65 6.28
CA GLY A 78 -26.08 27.79 6.65
C GLY A 78 -25.94 26.35 6.16
N ALA A 79 -27.06 25.72 5.80
CA ALA A 79 -27.06 24.33 5.31
C ALA A 79 -26.46 24.22 3.91
N ALA A 80 -25.40 23.42 3.77
CA ALA A 80 -24.78 23.11 2.49
C ALA A 80 -25.53 21.97 1.79
N LYS A 81 -25.69 22.05 0.49
CA LYS A 81 -26.33 21.04 -0.36
C LYS A 81 -25.30 20.33 -1.21
N ALA A 82 -25.20 18.99 -1.12
CA ALA A 82 -24.36 18.20 -2.00
C ALA A 82 -24.84 18.32 -3.46
N LEU A 83 -23.89 18.56 -4.38
CA LEU A 83 -24.14 18.73 -5.81
C LEU A 83 -23.71 17.51 -6.62
N THR A 84 -22.73 16.75 -6.17
CA THR A 84 -22.12 15.63 -6.89
C THR A 84 -22.23 14.31 -6.14
N ASP A 85 -22.22 13.21 -6.90
CA ASP A 85 -21.97 11.87 -6.32
C ASP A 85 -20.50 11.80 -5.88
N PRO A 86 -20.21 11.29 -4.68
CA PRO A 86 -18.83 11.13 -4.20
C PRO A 86 -17.96 10.22 -5.08
N LEU A 87 -18.56 9.27 -5.83
CA LEU A 87 -17.83 8.40 -6.76
C LEU A 87 -17.29 9.14 -8.00
N LEU A 88 -17.80 10.34 -8.28
CA LEU A 88 -17.25 11.23 -9.31
C LEU A 88 -15.87 11.77 -8.89
N ASP A 89 -15.60 11.80 -7.60
CA ASP A 89 -14.31 12.25 -7.04
C ASP A 89 -13.87 13.65 -7.53
N PRO A 90 -14.74 14.67 -7.37
CA PRO A 90 -14.48 16.00 -7.86
C PRO A 90 -13.60 16.81 -6.90
N ALA A 91 -12.77 17.71 -7.47
CA ALA A 91 -11.99 18.70 -6.74
C ALA A 91 -11.79 19.98 -7.58
N ARG A 92 -11.23 21.03 -6.98
CA ARG A 92 -10.83 22.28 -7.66
C ARG A 92 -11.96 22.96 -8.42
N PRO A 93 -13.10 23.29 -7.79
CA PRO A 93 -14.22 23.97 -8.49
C PRO A 93 -13.86 25.40 -8.91
N ASP A 94 -14.33 25.81 -10.10
CA ASP A 94 -14.21 27.18 -10.59
C ASP A 94 -15.49 27.62 -11.33
N TRP A 95 -16.01 28.79 -11.00
CA TRP A 95 -17.21 29.35 -11.63
C TRP A 95 -16.91 29.99 -12.99
N SER A 96 -17.79 29.77 -13.98
CA SER A 96 -17.75 30.54 -15.21
C SER A 96 -18.11 32.01 -14.92
N PRO A 97 -17.50 32.98 -15.61
CA PRO A 97 -17.82 34.41 -15.43
C PRO A 97 -19.29 34.77 -15.72
N LYS A 98 -19.98 33.92 -16.49
CA LYS A 98 -21.42 34.05 -16.78
C LYS A 98 -22.33 33.45 -15.71
N GLY A 99 -21.78 32.72 -14.76
CA GLY A 99 -22.54 32.06 -13.70
C GLY A 99 -23.38 30.87 -14.15
N ASP A 100 -23.22 30.38 -15.37
CA ASP A 100 -24.03 29.31 -15.97
C ASP A 100 -23.40 27.93 -15.84
N ARG A 101 -22.10 27.85 -15.51
CA ARG A 101 -21.31 26.61 -15.36
C ARG A 101 -20.33 26.69 -14.21
N VAL A 102 -19.89 25.49 -13.76
CA VAL A 102 -18.79 25.29 -12.85
C VAL A 102 -17.86 24.24 -13.47
N ALA A 103 -16.58 24.57 -13.60
CA ALA A 103 -15.53 23.61 -13.96
C ALA A 103 -15.00 22.92 -12.71
N PHE A 104 -14.51 21.71 -12.84
CA PHE A 104 -13.83 20.96 -11.76
C PHE A 104 -12.96 19.87 -12.37
N GLU A 105 -11.96 19.41 -11.62
CA GLU A 105 -11.23 18.19 -11.95
C GLU A 105 -11.93 16.98 -11.35
N SER A 106 -11.84 15.82 -12.02
CA SER A 106 -12.39 14.56 -11.51
C SER A 106 -11.52 13.38 -11.93
N TYR A 107 -11.37 12.42 -11.01
CA TYR A 107 -10.59 11.19 -11.20
C TYR A 107 -11.45 9.96 -11.54
N SER A 108 -12.69 10.12 -11.90
CA SER A 108 -13.62 8.98 -12.06
C SER A 108 -13.19 7.95 -13.11
N GLY A 109 -12.40 8.31 -14.09
CA GLY A 109 -11.95 7.45 -15.20
C GLY A 109 -10.56 6.80 -15.03
N GLY A 110 -9.87 7.00 -13.90
CA GLY A 110 -8.51 6.47 -13.69
C GLY A 110 -7.38 7.44 -14.01
N THR A 111 -7.70 8.61 -14.56
CA THR A 111 -6.86 9.79 -14.74
C THR A 111 -7.67 11.02 -14.41
N PHE A 112 -7.01 12.14 -14.07
CA PHE A 112 -7.70 13.41 -13.85
C PHE A 112 -8.09 14.03 -15.19
N HIS A 113 -9.34 14.46 -15.28
CA HIS A 113 -9.85 15.23 -16.41
C HIS A 113 -10.62 16.45 -15.96
N ILE A 114 -10.74 17.43 -16.86
CA ILE A 114 -11.54 18.61 -16.64
C ILE A 114 -13.00 18.31 -17.00
N TRP A 115 -13.89 18.62 -16.09
CA TRP A 115 -15.32 18.44 -16.19
C TRP A 115 -16.05 19.77 -16.01
N THR A 116 -17.27 19.84 -16.48
CA THR A 116 -18.16 20.98 -16.23
C THR A 116 -19.55 20.49 -15.82
N MET A 117 -20.25 21.29 -15.01
CA MET A 117 -21.65 21.07 -14.66
C MET A 117 -22.40 22.40 -14.57
N LYS A 118 -23.73 22.36 -14.49
CA LYS A 118 -24.54 23.51 -14.08
C LYS A 118 -24.41 23.77 -12.57
N PRO A 119 -24.64 25.01 -12.09
CA PRO A 119 -24.52 25.34 -10.66
C PRO A 119 -25.42 24.55 -9.71
N ASN A 120 -26.47 23.94 -10.23
CA ASN A 120 -27.37 23.06 -9.44
C ASN A 120 -26.94 21.58 -9.39
N GLY A 121 -25.75 21.22 -9.94
CA GLY A 121 -25.21 19.86 -9.98
C GLY A 121 -25.66 19.03 -11.18
N THR A 122 -26.49 19.54 -12.08
CA THR A 122 -26.96 18.82 -13.27
C THR A 122 -26.10 19.10 -14.51
N GLY A 123 -26.23 18.28 -15.54
CA GLY A 123 -25.52 18.49 -16.82
C GLY A 123 -24.01 18.28 -16.68
N VAL A 124 -23.60 17.35 -15.86
CA VAL A 124 -22.20 16.93 -15.70
C VAL A 124 -21.67 16.43 -17.05
N ARG A 125 -20.56 17.01 -17.50
CA ARG A 125 -19.92 16.69 -18.79
C ARG A 125 -18.41 16.69 -18.64
N GLN A 126 -17.77 15.63 -19.11
CA GLN A 126 -16.32 15.59 -19.29
C GLN A 126 -15.91 16.45 -20.48
N LEU A 127 -14.86 17.25 -20.32
CA LEU A 127 -14.39 18.19 -21.33
C LEU A 127 -13.05 17.78 -21.94
N THR A 128 -12.18 17.17 -21.16
CA THR A 128 -10.89 16.63 -21.62
C THR A 128 -10.82 15.12 -21.42
N ASP A 129 -9.97 14.43 -22.18
CA ASP A 129 -9.79 12.99 -22.17
C ASP A 129 -8.33 12.62 -22.44
N GLY A 130 -8.02 11.32 -22.48
CA GLY A 130 -6.70 10.75 -22.76
C GLY A 130 -6.01 10.19 -21.52
N HIS A 131 -4.71 9.92 -21.63
CA HIS A 131 -3.91 9.29 -20.56
C HIS A 131 -3.15 10.30 -19.68
N GLY A 132 -3.21 11.59 -20.00
CA GLY A 132 -2.64 12.68 -19.20
C GLY A 132 -3.53 13.04 -18.02
N ASP A 133 -2.93 13.46 -16.91
CA ASP A 133 -3.66 14.08 -15.81
C ASP A 133 -3.89 15.56 -16.11
N ASP A 134 -5.15 15.98 -16.16
CA ASP A 134 -5.59 17.37 -16.36
C ASP A 134 -6.14 17.90 -15.04
N ARG A 135 -5.52 18.95 -14.48
CA ARG A 135 -5.80 19.45 -13.12
C ARG A 135 -5.96 20.95 -13.06
N ASP A 136 -6.45 21.47 -11.95
CA ASP A 136 -6.48 22.90 -11.60
C ASP A 136 -7.24 23.77 -12.62
N PRO A 137 -8.49 23.47 -13.01
CA PRO A 137 -9.21 24.20 -14.04
C PRO A 137 -9.53 25.64 -13.64
N ARG A 138 -9.37 26.60 -14.59
CA ARG A 138 -9.73 28.02 -14.42
C ARG A 138 -10.34 28.58 -15.70
N PHE A 139 -11.55 29.12 -15.59
CA PHE A 139 -12.20 29.80 -16.71
C PHE A 139 -11.47 31.08 -17.14
N SER A 140 -11.39 31.33 -18.45
CA SER A 140 -10.99 32.62 -18.97
C SER A 140 -12.02 33.71 -18.62
N PRO A 141 -11.63 35.02 -18.56
CA PRO A 141 -12.54 36.10 -18.19
C PRO A 141 -13.77 36.22 -19.11
N ASP A 142 -13.68 35.80 -20.36
CA ASP A 142 -14.80 35.76 -21.32
C ASP A 142 -15.67 34.50 -21.23
N GLY A 143 -15.21 33.51 -20.44
CA GLY A 143 -15.86 32.20 -20.22
C GLY A 143 -15.82 31.24 -21.41
N THR A 144 -14.99 31.50 -22.43
CA THR A 144 -14.92 30.66 -23.64
C THR A 144 -13.88 29.53 -23.52
N LYS A 145 -12.93 29.67 -22.61
CA LYS A 145 -11.82 28.75 -22.43
C LYS A 145 -11.65 28.34 -20.96
N ILE A 146 -10.96 27.24 -20.75
CA ILE A 146 -10.48 26.82 -19.42
C ILE A 146 -8.98 26.53 -19.52
N ALA A 147 -8.19 27.22 -18.70
CA ALA A 147 -6.78 26.87 -18.48
C ALA A 147 -6.69 25.77 -17.44
N PHE A 148 -5.71 24.88 -17.58
CA PHE A 148 -5.47 23.79 -16.65
C PHE A 148 -4.00 23.32 -16.74
N SER A 149 -3.51 22.67 -15.70
CA SER A 149 -2.20 22.00 -15.69
C SER A 149 -2.31 20.59 -16.25
N SER A 150 -1.35 20.16 -17.06
CA SER A 150 -1.38 18.80 -17.62
C SER A 150 0.00 18.26 -17.97
N ASP A 151 0.20 16.95 -17.74
CA ASP A 151 1.36 16.18 -18.17
C ASP A 151 1.14 15.47 -19.53
N ARG A 152 0.05 15.79 -20.25
CA ARG A 152 -0.35 15.16 -21.52
C ARG A 152 0.68 15.25 -22.65
N ALA A 153 1.68 16.10 -22.51
CA ALA A 153 2.81 16.11 -23.45
C ALA A 153 3.77 14.92 -23.25
N PHE A 154 3.71 14.20 -22.11
CA PHE A 154 4.55 13.08 -21.71
C PHE A 154 6.07 13.36 -21.83
N LYS A 155 6.47 14.61 -21.53
CA LYS A 155 7.87 15.08 -21.60
C LYS A 155 8.55 15.16 -20.24
N GLY A 156 7.95 14.62 -19.20
CA GLY A 156 8.49 14.59 -17.83
C GLY A 156 8.18 15.82 -17.00
N SER A 157 7.22 16.69 -17.43
CA SER A 157 6.76 17.85 -16.68
C SER A 157 5.29 18.14 -16.93
N TYR A 158 4.65 18.79 -15.96
CA TYR A 158 3.37 19.45 -16.17
C TYR A 158 3.58 20.78 -16.90
N ASN A 159 2.66 21.11 -17.82
CA ASN A 159 2.60 22.41 -18.48
C ASN A 159 1.18 22.98 -18.40
N ILE A 160 1.06 24.28 -18.67
CA ILE A 160 -0.26 24.91 -18.77
C ILE A 160 -0.84 24.67 -20.15
N TRP A 161 -2.08 24.19 -20.17
CA TRP A 161 -2.89 23.91 -21.34
C TRP A 161 -4.19 24.71 -21.29
N VAL A 162 -4.79 24.89 -22.43
CA VAL A 162 -6.08 25.58 -22.56
C VAL A 162 -7.01 24.75 -23.42
N VAL A 163 -8.25 24.54 -22.95
CA VAL A 163 -9.32 23.90 -23.70
C VAL A 163 -10.41 24.92 -24.04
N ASP A 164 -10.85 24.94 -25.29
CA ASP A 164 -12.02 25.67 -25.73
C ASP A 164 -13.31 24.96 -25.29
N VAL A 165 -14.15 25.63 -24.52
CA VAL A 165 -15.32 25.04 -23.86
C VAL A 165 -16.37 24.53 -24.84
N ALA A 166 -16.51 25.17 -26.00
CA ALA A 166 -17.49 24.83 -27.00
C ALA A 166 -17.05 23.66 -27.89
N THR A 167 -15.79 23.67 -28.32
CA THR A 167 -15.26 22.73 -29.31
C THR A 167 -14.45 21.57 -28.71
N GLY A 168 -13.97 21.72 -27.48
CA GLY A 168 -13.04 20.77 -26.83
C GLY A 168 -11.61 20.86 -27.39
N ARG A 169 -11.30 21.85 -28.25
CA ARG A 169 -9.94 21.97 -28.83
C ARG A 169 -8.93 22.32 -27.76
N LEU A 170 -7.85 21.53 -27.70
CA LEU A 170 -6.74 21.69 -26.78
C LEU A 170 -5.61 22.52 -27.41
N THR A 171 -4.99 23.38 -26.63
CA THR A 171 -3.82 24.16 -27.03
C THR A 171 -2.84 24.25 -25.86
N GLN A 172 -1.59 23.90 -26.08
CA GLN A 172 -0.53 24.08 -25.08
C GLN A 172 -0.25 25.59 -24.94
N TRP A 173 -0.20 26.06 -23.68
CA TRP A 173 0.06 27.47 -23.38
C TRP A 173 1.53 27.75 -23.08
N THR A 174 2.16 26.89 -22.29
CA THR A 174 3.57 27.00 -21.90
C THR A 174 4.39 25.87 -22.50
N PRO A 175 5.57 26.17 -23.11
CA PRO A 175 6.43 25.15 -23.73
C PRO A 175 7.52 24.61 -22.80
N GLY A 176 7.53 25.00 -21.52
CA GLY A 176 8.64 24.79 -20.57
C GLY A 176 8.96 23.32 -20.31
N ALA A 177 10.20 23.09 -19.81
CA ALA A 177 10.65 21.80 -19.29
C ALA A 177 10.53 21.69 -17.75
N ASP A 178 10.16 22.80 -17.10
CA ASP A 178 9.87 22.85 -15.67
C ASP A 178 8.40 22.45 -15.41
N ASP A 179 8.12 21.95 -14.20
CA ASP A 179 6.75 21.73 -13.79
C ASP A 179 6.03 23.09 -13.62
N GLU A 180 4.92 23.25 -14.31
CA GLU A 180 4.08 24.44 -14.33
C GLU A 180 2.63 24.05 -14.05
N TYR A 181 2.03 24.64 -12.99
CA TYR A 181 0.72 24.23 -12.47
C TYR A 181 -0.04 25.39 -11.81
N GLU A 182 -1.31 25.14 -11.45
CA GLU A 182 -2.22 26.09 -10.80
C GLU A 182 -2.35 27.41 -11.60
N PRO A 183 -2.92 27.37 -12.83
CA PRO A 183 -3.05 28.55 -13.69
C PRO A 183 -4.05 29.58 -13.13
N ALA A 184 -3.82 30.88 -13.43
CA ALA A 184 -4.73 31.98 -13.16
C ALA A 184 -4.70 32.97 -14.30
N TRP A 185 -5.84 33.23 -14.95
CA TRP A 185 -5.97 34.20 -16.03
C TRP A 185 -5.84 35.66 -15.52
N SER A 186 -5.09 36.48 -16.24
CA SER A 186 -5.19 37.95 -16.07
C SER A 186 -6.60 38.45 -16.37
N PRO A 187 -7.05 39.56 -15.75
CA PRO A 187 -8.42 40.08 -15.95
C PRO A 187 -8.77 40.40 -17.39
N ASP A 188 -7.80 40.77 -18.22
CA ASP A 188 -7.96 41.04 -19.66
C ASP A 188 -7.83 39.79 -20.54
N GLY A 189 -7.50 38.63 -19.95
CA GLY A 189 -7.32 37.34 -20.64
C GLY A 189 -6.05 37.22 -21.50
N SER A 190 -5.13 38.19 -21.43
CA SER A 190 -3.92 38.21 -22.26
C SER A 190 -2.78 37.35 -21.74
N GLU A 191 -2.69 37.14 -20.43
CA GLU A 191 -1.66 36.35 -19.76
C GLU A 191 -2.28 35.32 -18.83
N ILE A 192 -1.51 34.29 -18.53
CA ILE A 192 -1.80 33.31 -17.44
C ILE A 192 -0.63 33.35 -16.45
N ALA A 193 -0.92 33.59 -15.18
CA ALA A 193 -0.02 33.35 -14.09
C ALA A 193 -0.10 31.87 -13.69
N PHE A 194 1.03 31.27 -13.25
CA PHE A 194 1.13 29.88 -12.84
C PHE A 194 2.30 29.69 -11.86
N VAL A 195 2.21 28.64 -11.07
CA VAL A 195 3.32 28.22 -10.20
C VAL A 195 4.34 27.45 -11.05
N SER A 196 5.62 27.73 -10.90
CA SER A 196 6.71 27.08 -11.62
C SER A 196 7.80 26.60 -10.66
N GLY A 197 8.34 25.39 -10.93
CA GLY A 197 9.38 24.74 -10.16
C GLY A 197 8.84 23.81 -9.10
N ALA A 198 9.62 22.80 -8.79
CA ALA A 198 9.34 21.80 -7.75
C ALA A 198 10.63 21.41 -7.03
N GLY A 199 10.53 21.02 -5.75
CA GLY A 199 11.62 20.49 -4.95
C GLY A 199 12.24 21.49 -3.97
N SER A 200 13.45 21.19 -3.50
CA SER A 200 14.13 21.88 -2.38
C SER A 200 14.50 23.35 -2.64
N ASN A 201 14.42 23.81 -3.88
CA ASN A 201 14.80 25.19 -4.25
C ASN A 201 13.66 26.20 -4.09
N GLY A 202 12.45 25.76 -3.65
CA GLY A 202 11.25 26.57 -3.60
C GLY A 202 10.58 26.73 -4.96
N THR A 203 9.45 27.44 -4.98
CA THR A 203 8.65 27.70 -6.18
C THR A 203 8.64 29.18 -6.52
N THR A 204 8.32 29.51 -7.77
CA THR A 204 8.09 30.89 -8.25
C THR A 204 6.70 30.98 -8.88
N ILE A 205 6.07 32.17 -8.82
CA ILE A 205 4.93 32.45 -9.65
C ILE A 205 5.43 33.21 -10.88
N ARG A 206 5.11 32.67 -12.04
CA ARG A 206 5.44 33.27 -13.36
C ARG A 206 4.17 33.66 -14.07
N SER A 207 4.25 34.53 -15.06
CA SER A 207 3.16 34.79 -16.03
C SER A 207 3.68 34.79 -17.45
N SER A 208 2.85 34.35 -18.39
CA SER A 208 3.19 34.35 -19.82
C SER A 208 1.95 34.56 -20.69
N THR A 209 2.19 35.10 -21.90
CA THR A 209 1.27 34.98 -23.03
C THR A 209 1.38 33.59 -23.65
N ALA A 210 0.44 33.21 -24.53
CA ALA A 210 0.46 31.91 -25.21
C ALA A 210 1.81 31.64 -25.91
N MET A 211 2.47 30.55 -25.57
CA MET A 211 3.80 30.16 -26.07
C MET A 211 4.91 31.22 -25.88
N GLY A 212 4.65 32.26 -25.08
CA GLY A 212 5.61 33.32 -24.78
C GLY A 212 6.61 32.91 -23.69
N ALA A 213 7.75 33.61 -23.66
CA ALA A 213 8.70 33.47 -22.55
C ALA A 213 8.06 34.03 -21.27
N GLY A 214 7.92 33.19 -20.25
CA GLY A 214 7.35 33.61 -18.98
C GLY A 214 8.25 34.60 -18.23
N LYS A 215 7.64 35.60 -17.57
CA LYS A 215 8.30 36.49 -16.60
C LYS A 215 8.01 36.08 -15.18
N THR A 216 8.98 36.18 -14.27
CA THR A 216 8.77 35.95 -12.84
C THR A 216 7.99 37.12 -12.22
N VAL A 217 6.91 36.80 -11.50
CA VAL A 217 6.07 37.77 -10.78
C VAL A 217 6.40 37.74 -9.27
N VAL A 218 6.52 36.54 -8.70
CA VAL A 218 6.86 36.36 -7.29
C VAL A 218 7.91 35.26 -7.16
N THR A 219 8.88 35.46 -6.27
CA THR A 219 9.87 34.42 -5.90
C THR A 219 9.68 34.06 -4.44
N ALA A 220 9.56 32.77 -4.14
CA ALA A 220 9.48 32.28 -2.77
C ALA A 220 10.76 32.61 -1.99
N PRO A 221 10.68 32.92 -0.69
CA PRO A 221 11.82 32.83 0.21
C PRO A 221 12.44 31.42 0.16
N ARG A 222 13.73 31.32 0.52
CA ARG A 222 14.42 30.03 0.54
C ARG A 222 13.71 29.02 1.43
N GLY A 223 13.34 27.87 0.88
CA GLY A 223 12.64 26.79 1.60
C GLY A 223 11.11 26.97 1.69
N ALA A 224 10.57 28.11 1.18
CA ALA A 224 9.14 28.29 1.10
C ALA A 224 8.57 27.81 -0.25
N HIS A 225 7.27 27.53 -0.28
CA HIS A 225 6.51 27.14 -1.46
C HIS A 225 5.35 28.11 -1.69
N LEU A 226 5.16 28.50 -2.94
CA LEU A 226 4.02 29.33 -3.37
C LEU A 226 2.96 28.45 -4.02
N ASN A 227 1.69 28.76 -3.77
CA ASN A 227 0.56 28.02 -4.32
C ASN A 227 -0.54 29.01 -4.77
N SER A 228 -1.34 28.56 -5.72
CA SER A 228 -2.68 29.08 -6.01
C SER A 228 -2.74 30.59 -6.26
N PRO A 229 -2.08 31.12 -7.31
CA PRO A 229 -2.16 32.52 -7.67
C PRO A 229 -3.57 32.93 -8.10
N ALA A 230 -3.98 34.17 -7.79
CA ALA A 230 -5.25 34.74 -8.19
C ALA A 230 -5.10 36.25 -8.47
N TRP A 231 -5.34 36.69 -9.70
CA TRP A 231 -5.24 38.09 -10.08
C TRP A 231 -6.35 38.95 -9.47
N ALA A 232 -5.99 40.13 -8.97
CA ALA A 232 -6.94 41.16 -8.66
C ALA A 232 -7.51 41.78 -9.98
N ALA A 233 -8.70 42.40 -9.90
CA ALA A 233 -9.35 42.99 -11.05
C ALA A 233 -8.56 44.15 -11.70
N ASP A 234 -7.60 44.74 -11.00
CA ASP A 234 -6.71 45.78 -11.50
C ASP A 234 -5.59 45.29 -12.43
N GLY A 235 -5.40 43.96 -12.52
CA GLY A 235 -4.35 43.35 -13.33
C GLY A 235 -2.91 43.63 -12.86
N LYS A 236 -2.75 44.17 -11.65
CA LYS A 236 -1.46 44.56 -11.10
C LYS A 236 -1.07 43.72 -9.84
N HIS A 237 -2.07 43.45 -9.02
CA HIS A 237 -1.87 42.69 -7.78
C HIS A 237 -2.28 41.23 -7.97
N LEU A 238 -1.54 40.33 -7.30
CA LEU A 238 -1.78 38.91 -7.33
C LEU A 238 -1.83 38.37 -5.89
N ALA A 239 -2.94 37.78 -5.49
CA ALA A 239 -3.03 37.03 -4.24
C ALA A 239 -2.47 35.64 -4.46
N TYR A 240 -1.82 35.08 -3.43
CA TYR A 240 -1.23 33.73 -3.45
C TYR A 240 -1.05 33.18 -2.05
N ILE A 241 -0.82 31.89 -1.92
CA ILE A 241 -0.56 31.23 -0.65
C ILE A 241 0.94 30.93 -0.56
N GLU A 242 1.58 31.32 0.55
CA GLU A 242 2.96 31.01 0.86
C GLU A 242 3.03 30.05 2.06
N PHE A 243 3.68 28.91 1.88
CA PHE A 243 3.94 27.91 2.92
C PHE A 243 5.43 27.88 3.24
N ASP A 244 5.82 28.19 4.47
CA ASP A 244 7.22 28.26 4.93
C ASP A 244 7.74 26.96 5.58
N GLY A 245 6.94 25.90 5.54
CA GLY A 245 7.21 24.61 6.21
C GLY A 245 6.51 24.47 7.57
N THR A 246 6.01 25.56 8.15
CA THR A 246 5.32 25.57 9.45
C THR A 246 3.98 26.29 9.39
N LYS A 247 3.89 27.37 8.63
CA LYS A 247 2.75 28.25 8.47
C LYS A 247 2.37 28.39 7.01
N SER A 248 1.10 28.51 6.76
CA SER A 248 0.52 28.78 5.43
C SER A 248 -0.25 30.09 5.45
N LEU A 249 0.20 31.07 4.67
CA LEU A 249 -0.25 32.46 4.74
C LEU A 249 -0.81 32.94 3.40
N LEU A 250 -1.91 33.68 3.43
CA LEU A 250 -2.38 34.46 2.27
C LEU A 250 -1.53 35.72 2.13
N LYS A 251 -0.96 35.96 0.93
CA LYS A 251 -0.15 37.12 0.59
C LYS A 251 -0.63 37.80 -0.69
N ILE A 252 -0.29 39.06 -0.83
CA ILE A 252 -0.57 39.89 -2.03
C ILE A 252 0.76 40.43 -2.58
N SER A 253 0.99 40.29 -3.89
CA SER A 253 2.19 40.81 -4.56
C SER A 253 2.18 42.35 -4.64
N GLY A 254 3.39 42.98 -4.50
CA GLY A 254 3.55 44.45 -4.69
C GLY A 254 3.22 45.32 -3.47
N GLU A 255 2.80 44.74 -2.35
CA GLU A 255 2.53 45.48 -1.11
C GLU A 255 3.67 45.34 -0.11
N ALA A 256 4.11 46.49 0.43
CA ALA A 256 5.11 46.55 1.52
C ALA A 256 4.51 46.25 2.90
N SER A 257 3.21 46.17 3.00
CA SER A 257 2.47 45.86 4.23
C SER A 257 2.25 44.33 4.32
N GLY A 258 2.71 43.72 5.39
CA GLY A 258 2.74 42.30 5.67
C GLY A 258 1.52 41.44 5.32
N PRO A 259 1.53 40.13 5.56
CA PRO A 259 0.48 39.22 5.10
C PRO A 259 -0.89 39.66 5.59
N MET A 260 -1.94 39.51 4.77
CA MET A 260 -3.30 39.57 5.28
C MET A 260 -3.43 38.45 6.31
N GLN A 261 -3.52 38.81 7.61
CA GLN A 261 -3.66 37.83 8.67
C GLN A 261 -5.05 37.22 8.67
N ALA A 262 -5.12 35.93 8.49
CA ALA A 262 -6.32 35.13 8.65
C ALA A 262 -6.48 34.69 10.12
N GLY A 263 -6.76 35.61 11.04
CA GLY A 263 -6.97 35.31 12.46
C GLY A 263 -5.70 34.77 13.19
N ASP A 264 -5.87 34.20 14.38
CA ASP A 264 -4.79 33.71 15.23
C ASP A 264 -4.12 32.41 14.77
N LYS A 265 -4.59 31.78 13.69
CA LYS A 265 -4.08 30.51 13.16
C LYS A 265 -3.64 30.67 11.71
N ASP A 266 -2.37 30.43 11.47
CA ASP A 266 -1.72 30.58 10.18
C ASP A 266 -1.78 29.28 9.36
N ASP A 267 -3.00 28.77 9.06
CA ASP A 267 -3.24 27.56 8.26
C ASP A 267 -4.22 27.83 7.11
N VAL A 268 -3.77 28.63 6.15
CA VAL A 268 -4.52 28.89 4.90
C VAL A 268 -4.36 27.68 3.97
N PHE A 269 -5.47 27.15 3.46
CA PHE A 269 -5.42 25.99 2.57
C PHE A 269 -4.87 26.36 1.18
N PRO A 270 -4.16 25.44 0.49
CA PRO A 270 -3.44 25.74 -0.75
C PRO A 270 -4.40 25.77 -1.97
N PHE A 271 -5.44 26.59 -1.89
CA PHE A 271 -6.45 26.75 -2.95
C PHE A 271 -6.63 28.22 -3.30
N PRO A 272 -7.04 28.52 -4.55
CA PRO A 272 -7.10 29.89 -5.02
C PRO A 272 -8.02 30.78 -4.19
N PRO A 273 -7.53 31.89 -3.67
CA PRO A 273 -8.37 32.92 -3.08
C PRO A 273 -9.23 33.60 -4.16
N VAL A 274 -10.41 34.06 -3.78
CA VAL A 274 -11.36 34.73 -4.70
C VAL A 274 -11.53 36.18 -4.30
N TRP A 275 -11.16 37.10 -5.18
CA TRP A 275 -11.39 38.53 -5.00
C TRP A 275 -12.89 38.86 -5.11
N LEU A 276 -13.47 39.44 -4.05
CA LEU A 276 -14.86 39.89 -3.98
C LEU A 276 -14.95 41.40 -4.29
N ALA A 277 -13.93 42.15 -3.92
CA ALA A 277 -13.73 43.57 -4.16
C ALA A 277 -12.23 43.87 -4.19
N PRO A 278 -11.76 45.06 -4.57
CA PRO A 278 -10.33 45.38 -4.57
C PRO A 278 -9.63 45.24 -3.23
N ASP A 279 -10.37 45.29 -2.14
CA ASP A 279 -9.88 45.18 -0.78
C ASP A 279 -10.49 44.00 0.01
N GLU A 280 -11.24 43.11 -0.65
CA GLU A 280 -11.93 41.97 0.03
C GLU A 280 -11.70 40.65 -0.69
N ILE A 281 -11.23 39.61 0.06
CA ILE A 281 -10.87 38.29 -0.47
C ILE A 281 -11.58 37.19 0.32
N LEU A 282 -12.19 36.22 -0.39
CA LEU A 282 -12.62 34.94 0.18
C LEU A 282 -11.51 33.90 0.02
N TYR A 283 -11.27 33.12 1.07
CA TYR A 283 -10.33 32.00 1.10
C TYR A 283 -10.76 30.99 2.15
N ALA A 284 -10.13 29.81 2.18
CA ALA A 284 -10.38 28.81 3.19
C ALA A 284 -9.15 28.65 4.11
N ALA A 285 -9.38 28.66 5.42
CA ALA A 285 -8.33 28.56 6.43
C ALA A 285 -8.89 28.00 7.74
N ASN A 286 -8.05 27.32 8.52
CA ASN A 286 -8.42 26.86 9.87
C ASN A 286 -9.73 26.06 9.93
N GLY A 287 -10.03 25.26 8.88
CA GLY A 287 -11.26 24.47 8.78
C GLY A 287 -12.51 25.24 8.36
N LYS A 288 -12.39 26.52 8.01
CA LYS A 288 -13.50 27.46 7.73
C LYS A 288 -13.36 28.09 6.35
N ILE A 289 -14.50 28.62 5.85
CA ILE A 289 -14.52 29.55 4.73
C ILE A 289 -14.51 30.96 5.31
N CYS A 290 -13.53 31.77 4.92
CA CYS A 290 -13.26 33.09 5.50
C CYS A 290 -13.34 34.19 4.46
N ILE A 291 -13.75 35.36 4.87
CA ILE A 291 -13.63 36.61 4.10
C ILE A 291 -12.83 37.60 4.92
N SER A 292 -11.73 38.11 4.34
CA SER A 292 -10.91 39.15 4.97
C SER A 292 -10.95 40.41 4.11
N LYS A 293 -11.03 41.55 4.79
CA LYS A 293 -10.88 42.86 4.20
C LYS A 293 -9.49 43.40 4.54
N GLN A 294 -8.82 44.02 3.56
CA GLN A 294 -7.49 44.60 3.80
C GLN A 294 -7.52 45.62 4.95
N GLY A 295 -6.71 45.39 5.99
CA GLY A 295 -6.73 46.25 7.19
C GLY A 295 -7.97 46.17 8.07
N GLY A 296 -8.89 45.19 7.83
CA GLY A 296 -10.12 44.97 8.56
C GLY A 296 -10.16 43.60 9.26
N GLU A 297 -11.32 43.31 9.84
CA GLU A 297 -11.54 42.00 10.51
C GLU A 297 -11.85 40.89 9.49
N THR A 298 -11.45 39.64 9.86
CA THR A 298 -11.84 38.42 9.14
C THR A 298 -13.19 37.93 9.66
N ARG A 299 -14.14 37.65 8.74
CA ARG A 299 -15.41 37.01 9.08
C ARG A 299 -15.48 35.60 8.54
N GLU A 300 -16.07 34.68 9.27
CA GLU A 300 -16.32 33.32 8.86
C GLU A 300 -17.69 33.20 8.16
N ILE A 301 -17.78 32.32 7.17
CA ILE A 301 -19.04 31.88 6.58
C ILE A 301 -19.34 30.47 7.13
N PRO A 302 -20.30 30.35 8.05
CA PRO A 302 -20.59 29.05 8.66
C PRO A 302 -21.31 28.13 7.66
N PHE A 303 -20.96 26.85 7.66
CA PHE A 303 -21.63 25.81 6.87
C PHE A 303 -21.99 24.60 7.71
N LEU A 304 -23.02 23.86 7.25
CA LEU A 304 -23.44 22.57 7.80
C LEU A 304 -23.60 21.58 6.66
N ALA A 305 -22.62 20.69 6.47
CA ALA A 305 -22.65 19.65 5.47
C ALA A 305 -23.12 18.32 6.08
N GLN A 306 -24.14 17.68 5.46
CA GLN A 306 -24.69 16.41 5.91
C GLN A 306 -24.06 15.24 5.17
N VAL A 307 -23.05 14.60 5.73
CA VAL A 307 -22.33 13.46 5.13
C VAL A 307 -23.02 12.16 5.52
N THR A 308 -23.33 11.33 4.52
CA THR A 308 -23.95 10.02 4.74
C THR A 308 -22.89 8.92 4.77
N LEU A 309 -22.86 8.17 5.87
CA LEU A 309 -22.02 7.00 6.08
C LEU A 309 -22.85 5.72 5.89
N ASN A 310 -22.25 4.68 5.33
CA ASN A 310 -22.91 3.40 5.12
C ASN A 310 -21.91 2.26 5.32
N ARG A 311 -22.12 1.44 6.34
CA ARG A 311 -21.29 0.25 6.60
C ARG A 311 -22.20 -0.97 6.75
N PRO A 312 -22.57 -1.63 5.62
CA PRO A 312 -23.38 -2.82 5.65
C PRO A 312 -22.67 -3.92 6.47
N PRO A 313 -23.39 -4.64 7.35
CA PRO A 313 -22.84 -5.79 8.02
C PRO A 313 -22.58 -6.92 7.01
N TYR A 314 -21.51 -7.66 7.21
CA TYR A 314 -21.20 -8.86 6.43
C TYR A 314 -20.76 -10.01 7.34
N ARG A 315 -20.82 -11.23 6.81
CA ARG A 315 -20.36 -12.42 7.54
C ARG A 315 -18.86 -12.54 7.39
N GLY A 316 -18.12 -12.38 8.50
CA GLY A 316 -16.67 -12.52 8.53
C GLY A 316 -16.17 -13.92 8.18
N LYS A 317 -14.98 -13.99 7.61
CA LYS A 317 -14.20 -15.21 7.36
C LYS A 317 -14.05 -16.00 8.66
N LYS A 318 -14.22 -17.30 8.60
CA LYS A 318 -13.90 -18.19 9.71
C LYS A 318 -12.49 -18.70 9.57
N TYR A 319 -11.74 -18.66 10.67
CA TYR A 319 -10.38 -19.16 10.76
C TYR A 319 -10.38 -20.47 11.54
N GLU A 320 -9.62 -21.46 11.04
CA GLU A 320 -9.44 -22.75 11.70
C GLU A 320 -8.03 -22.80 12.31
N PHE A 321 -7.94 -22.38 13.58
CA PHE A 321 -6.64 -22.32 14.29
C PHE A 321 -6.26 -23.64 14.98
N ASP A 322 -7.16 -24.62 15.03
CA ASP A 322 -6.99 -25.87 15.74
C ASP A 322 -7.00 -27.10 14.82
N SER A 323 -7.07 -26.90 13.51
CA SER A 323 -7.15 -28.02 12.57
C SER A 323 -5.81 -28.74 12.42
N SER A 324 -5.78 -30.05 12.76
CA SER A 324 -4.64 -30.93 12.49
C SER A 324 -4.65 -31.55 11.09
N GLN A 325 -5.69 -31.24 10.30
CA GLN A 325 -5.83 -31.83 8.96
C GLN A 325 -4.84 -31.20 8.00
N PRO A 326 -4.12 -31.99 7.19
CA PRO A 326 -3.28 -31.47 6.14
C PRO A 326 -4.11 -30.62 5.14
N THR A 327 -3.58 -29.47 4.77
CA THR A 327 -4.15 -28.58 3.74
C THR A 327 -3.21 -28.52 2.55
N ARG A 328 -3.77 -28.34 1.36
CA ARG A 328 -2.96 -28.16 0.15
C ARG A 328 -2.16 -26.87 0.24
N VAL A 329 -0.86 -26.94 -0.08
CA VAL A 329 -0.01 -25.75 -0.20
C VAL A 329 -0.45 -24.93 -1.41
N LYS A 330 -0.61 -23.63 -1.20
CA LYS A 330 -0.98 -22.62 -2.20
C LYS A 330 0.14 -21.62 -2.45
N GLY A 331 0.99 -21.41 -1.45
CA GLY A 331 2.15 -20.54 -1.50
C GLY A 331 3.31 -21.18 -2.25
N ILE A 332 3.20 -21.29 -3.57
CA ILE A 332 4.28 -21.73 -4.46
C ILE A 332 4.92 -20.51 -5.05
N VAL A 333 6.23 -20.35 -4.88
CA VAL A 333 6.97 -19.18 -5.31
C VAL A 333 8.05 -19.57 -6.31
N GLY A 334 8.26 -18.74 -7.33
CA GLY A 334 9.34 -18.86 -8.29
C GLY A 334 9.41 -20.20 -9.03
N PRO A 335 8.31 -20.80 -9.55
CA PRO A 335 8.39 -22.06 -10.26
C PRO A 335 9.20 -21.88 -11.54
N ALA A 336 10.28 -22.66 -11.67
CA ALA A 336 11.14 -22.63 -12.84
C ALA A 336 11.13 -23.99 -13.54
N LEU A 337 10.80 -23.99 -14.84
CA LEU A 337 10.80 -25.19 -15.69
C LEU A 337 12.23 -25.50 -16.14
N ALA A 338 12.67 -26.74 -15.97
CA ALA A 338 13.97 -27.18 -16.43
C ALA A 338 14.05 -27.11 -17.97
N PRO A 339 15.26 -26.93 -18.56
CA PRO A 339 15.43 -26.87 -20.00
C PRO A 339 14.88 -28.11 -20.75
N ASP A 340 14.91 -29.29 -20.13
CA ASP A 340 14.34 -30.52 -20.69
C ASP A 340 12.79 -30.56 -20.72
N GLY A 341 12.14 -29.55 -20.14
CA GLY A 341 10.68 -29.44 -20.05
C GLY A 341 10.00 -30.47 -19.15
N LYS A 342 10.77 -31.27 -18.36
CA LYS A 342 10.24 -32.39 -17.57
C LYS A 342 10.25 -32.18 -16.07
N LYS A 343 11.05 -31.24 -15.59
CA LYS A 343 11.21 -30.98 -14.14
C LYS A 343 10.88 -29.55 -13.82
N ILE A 344 10.35 -29.33 -12.62
CA ILE A 344 10.02 -27.98 -12.08
C ILE A 344 10.69 -27.88 -10.71
N VAL A 345 11.45 -26.81 -10.49
CA VAL A 345 11.92 -26.39 -9.18
C VAL A 345 11.06 -25.24 -8.69
N PHE A 346 10.74 -25.18 -7.40
CA PHE A 346 9.97 -24.09 -6.80
C PHE A 346 10.23 -24.00 -5.30
N GLU A 347 9.93 -22.85 -4.72
CA GLU A 347 9.92 -22.62 -3.28
C GLU A 347 8.51 -22.88 -2.70
N ALA A 348 8.43 -23.56 -1.56
CA ALA A 348 7.23 -23.69 -0.75
C ALA A 348 7.58 -24.12 0.67
N VAL A 349 6.86 -23.57 1.67
CA VAL A 349 6.98 -23.95 3.08
C VAL A 349 8.46 -23.98 3.53
N ASN A 350 9.17 -22.88 3.24
CA ASN A 350 10.58 -22.64 3.59
C ASN A 350 11.61 -23.62 2.98
N GLN A 351 11.25 -24.40 1.94
CA GLN A 351 12.15 -25.33 1.27
C GLN A 351 12.12 -25.16 -0.25
N LEU A 352 13.21 -25.52 -0.91
CA LEU A 352 13.23 -25.76 -2.36
C LEU A 352 12.71 -27.18 -2.65
N TRP A 353 11.82 -27.28 -3.61
CA TRP A 353 11.21 -28.53 -4.05
C TRP A 353 11.53 -28.79 -5.53
N LEU A 354 11.83 -30.04 -5.83
CA LEU A 354 11.98 -30.54 -7.19
C LEU A 354 10.84 -31.51 -7.52
N MET A 355 10.17 -31.26 -8.61
CA MET A 355 9.11 -32.13 -9.13
C MET A 355 9.39 -32.56 -10.57
N GLU A 356 9.42 -33.85 -10.84
CA GLU A 356 9.29 -34.38 -12.19
C GLU A 356 7.80 -34.38 -12.53
N ILE A 357 7.45 -33.83 -13.70
CA ILE A 357 6.04 -33.69 -14.11
C ILE A 357 5.37 -35.09 -14.13
N GLY A 358 4.26 -35.22 -13.40
CA GLY A 358 3.55 -36.47 -13.19
C GLY A 358 3.99 -37.27 -11.96
N LYS A 359 4.98 -36.79 -11.18
CA LYS A 359 5.40 -37.38 -9.91
C LYS A 359 5.19 -36.41 -8.74
N ALA A 360 5.22 -36.92 -7.52
CA ALA A 360 5.15 -36.09 -6.30
C ALA A 360 6.41 -35.21 -6.15
N PRO A 361 6.28 -33.98 -5.66
CA PRO A 361 7.42 -33.11 -5.34
C PRO A 361 8.31 -33.72 -4.26
N GLN A 362 9.61 -33.52 -4.38
CA GLN A 362 10.62 -33.93 -3.37
C GLN A 362 11.37 -32.69 -2.90
N ALA A 363 11.56 -32.55 -1.58
CA ALA A 363 12.35 -31.47 -1.03
C ALA A 363 13.82 -31.63 -1.46
N LEU A 364 14.40 -30.56 -1.98
CA LEU A 364 15.83 -30.47 -2.31
C LEU A 364 16.66 -30.04 -1.11
N THR A 365 16.07 -29.22 -0.23
CA THR A 365 16.71 -28.67 0.97
C THR A 365 15.93 -29.13 2.20
N HIS A 366 16.63 -29.23 3.37
CA HIS A 366 16.03 -29.73 4.61
C HIS A 366 16.44 -28.92 5.85
N ASP A 367 17.14 -27.80 5.65
CA ASP A 367 17.57 -26.90 6.72
C ASP A 367 16.50 -25.83 7.01
N THR A 368 16.71 -25.03 8.06
CA THR A 368 15.77 -23.99 8.50
C THR A 368 16.07 -22.62 7.93
N TYR A 369 17.16 -22.46 7.16
CA TYR A 369 17.51 -21.19 6.54
C TYR A 369 16.51 -20.79 5.45
N TYR A 370 16.40 -19.50 5.22
CA TYR A 370 15.57 -18.97 4.14
C TYR A 370 16.19 -19.26 2.77
N LYS A 371 15.36 -19.52 1.78
CA LYS A 371 15.77 -19.77 0.39
C LYS A 371 14.76 -19.17 -0.55
N GLU A 372 15.26 -18.55 -1.62
CA GLU A 372 14.40 -17.96 -2.65
C GLU A 372 15.02 -18.01 -4.04
N ASP A 373 14.19 -17.70 -5.05
CA ASP A 373 14.56 -17.42 -6.43
C ASP A 373 15.33 -18.54 -7.16
N PRO A 374 14.83 -19.80 -7.17
CA PRO A 374 15.52 -20.87 -7.85
C PRO A 374 15.53 -20.66 -9.38
N ALA A 375 16.70 -20.79 -10.01
CA ALA A 375 16.90 -20.65 -11.45
C ALA A 375 17.76 -21.78 -12.03
N TRP A 376 17.27 -22.43 -13.09
CA TRP A 376 18.02 -23.51 -13.78
C TRP A 376 19.17 -22.95 -14.60
N SER A 377 20.31 -23.65 -14.57
CA SER A 377 21.37 -23.47 -15.58
C SER A 377 20.88 -23.86 -16.97
N PRO A 378 21.41 -23.27 -18.06
CA PRO A 378 20.97 -23.60 -19.43
C PRO A 378 21.12 -25.07 -19.82
N ASP A 379 22.06 -25.79 -19.23
CA ASP A 379 22.28 -27.24 -19.43
C ASP A 379 21.40 -28.12 -18.54
N GLY A 380 20.64 -27.53 -17.61
CA GLY A 380 19.74 -28.25 -16.72
C GLY A 380 20.41 -29.08 -15.61
N THR A 381 21.71 -28.90 -15.38
CA THR A 381 22.47 -29.66 -14.37
C THR A 381 22.51 -28.99 -13.00
N LYS A 382 22.34 -27.67 -12.95
CA LYS A 382 22.49 -26.84 -11.75
C LYS A 382 21.28 -25.94 -11.50
N ILE A 383 21.11 -25.54 -10.23
CA ILE A 383 20.11 -24.58 -9.78
C ILE A 383 20.84 -23.50 -8.99
N ALA A 384 20.77 -22.25 -9.43
CA ALA A 384 21.14 -21.08 -8.64
C ALA A 384 19.96 -20.68 -7.75
N TYR A 385 20.22 -20.26 -6.51
CA TYR A 385 19.20 -19.77 -5.57
C TYR A 385 19.86 -18.91 -4.50
N SER A 386 19.08 -18.10 -3.81
CA SER A 386 19.55 -17.25 -2.70
C SER A 386 19.24 -17.87 -1.35
N SER A 387 20.14 -17.70 -0.35
CA SER A 387 19.91 -18.18 1.01
C SER A 387 20.71 -17.38 2.04
N ASP A 388 20.12 -17.20 3.23
CA ASP A 388 20.70 -16.49 4.38
C ASP A 388 21.59 -17.38 5.29
N LYS A 389 21.94 -18.59 4.86
CA LYS A 389 22.68 -19.56 5.69
C LYS A 389 24.11 -19.14 6.06
N ALA A 390 24.66 -18.13 5.38
CA ALA A 390 25.97 -17.56 5.75
C ALA A 390 25.87 -16.21 6.51
N GLY A 391 24.65 -15.81 6.89
CA GLY A 391 24.41 -14.59 7.67
C GLY A 391 23.54 -13.57 6.95
N THR A 392 23.96 -13.12 5.79
CA THR A 392 23.15 -12.37 4.81
C THR A 392 22.76 -13.31 3.66
N GLU A 393 21.82 -12.91 2.83
CA GLU A 393 21.50 -13.67 1.64
C GLU A 393 22.63 -13.60 0.62
N ASP A 394 23.05 -14.80 0.20
CA ASP A 394 24.03 -15.02 -0.83
C ASP A 394 23.49 -15.96 -1.89
N ILE A 395 24.10 -15.93 -3.07
CA ILE A 395 23.77 -16.85 -4.16
C ILE A 395 24.56 -18.15 -3.98
N TYR A 396 23.82 -19.24 -4.04
CA TYR A 396 24.32 -20.61 -4.03
C TYR A 396 24.01 -21.30 -5.36
N ILE A 397 24.88 -22.20 -5.77
CA ILE A 397 24.67 -23.09 -6.91
C ILE A 397 24.62 -24.53 -6.40
N LEU A 398 23.47 -25.18 -6.59
CA LEU A 398 23.22 -26.58 -6.25
C LEU A 398 23.40 -27.44 -7.51
N ASP A 399 24.28 -28.45 -7.47
CA ASP A 399 24.34 -29.51 -8.47
C ASP A 399 23.22 -30.52 -8.21
N VAL A 400 22.36 -30.73 -9.19
CA VAL A 400 21.13 -31.52 -9.02
C VAL A 400 21.39 -33.01 -8.84
N ALA A 401 22.47 -33.52 -9.45
CA ALA A 401 22.83 -34.93 -9.40
C ALA A 401 23.56 -35.30 -8.08
N THR A 402 24.57 -34.53 -7.71
CA THR A 402 25.42 -34.78 -6.53
C THR A 402 24.85 -34.19 -5.24
N LYS A 403 23.93 -33.22 -5.33
CA LYS A 403 23.40 -32.44 -4.19
C LYS A 403 24.48 -31.57 -3.52
N SER A 404 25.61 -31.37 -4.15
CA SER A 404 26.63 -30.45 -3.64
C SER A 404 26.22 -29.00 -3.90
N GLU A 405 26.57 -28.13 -2.95
CA GLU A 405 26.30 -26.71 -3.02
C GLU A 405 27.59 -25.90 -3.00
N GLU A 406 27.63 -24.85 -3.76
CA GLU A 406 28.71 -23.88 -3.81
C GLU A 406 28.16 -22.46 -3.56
N ARG A 407 28.75 -21.73 -2.61
CA ARG A 407 28.46 -20.31 -2.38
C ARG A 407 29.26 -19.50 -3.39
N VAL A 408 28.58 -18.77 -4.30
CA VAL A 408 29.26 -18.02 -5.38
C VAL A 408 29.31 -16.50 -5.14
N THR A 409 28.56 -15.99 -4.15
CA THR A 409 28.71 -14.63 -3.64
C THR A 409 28.99 -14.65 -2.14
N SER A 410 29.67 -13.60 -1.64
CA SER A 410 30.08 -13.56 -0.23
C SER A 410 30.34 -12.13 0.23
N THR A 411 29.40 -11.22 -0.04
CA THR A 411 29.53 -9.80 0.34
C THR A 411 28.96 -9.59 1.74
N PRO A 412 29.78 -9.34 2.78
CA PRO A 412 29.29 -9.28 4.17
C PRO A 412 28.22 -8.23 4.44
N ASP A 413 28.29 -7.11 3.72
CA ASP A 413 27.40 -5.93 3.91
C ASP A 413 26.31 -5.84 2.83
N ALA A 414 26.05 -6.93 2.10
CA ALA A 414 25.01 -6.98 1.08
C ALA A 414 24.19 -8.28 1.16
N ALA A 415 22.96 -8.23 0.65
CA ALA A 415 22.19 -9.40 0.26
C ALA A 415 22.22 -9.49 -1.27
N GLU A 416 22.35 -10.70 -1.81
CA GLU A 416 22.32 -10.97 -3.23
C GLU A 416 21.22 -11.99 -3.55
N PHE A 417 20.32 -11.64 -4.47
CA PHE A 417 19.14 -12.43 -4.79
C PHE A 417 18.73 -12.27 -6.27
N ALA A 418 17.67 -12.96 -6.67
CA ALA A 418 17.11 -12.93 -8.02
C ALA A 418 18.12 -13.32 -9.12
N ALA A 419 18.89 -14.39 -8.89
CA ALA A 419 19.90 -14.86 -9.83
C ALA A 419 19.28 -15.35 -11.15
N ALA A 420 19.87 -14.93 -12.27
CA ALA A 420 19.53 -15.38 -13.62
C ALA A 420 20.79 -15.78 -14.40
N TRP A 421 20.79 -16.97 -14.99
CA TRP A 421 21.92 -17.48 -15.78
C TRP A 421 22.01 -16.80 -17.14
N SER A 422 23.25 -16.48 -17.56
CA SER A 422 23.54 -16.13 -18.96
C SER A 422 23.25 -17.30 -19.89
N PRO A 423 22.90 -17.06 -21.17
CA PRO A 423 22.59 -18.14 -22.10
C PRO A 423 23.72 -19.17 -22.31
N ASP A 424 24.97 -18.78 -22.12
CA ASP A 424 26.15 -19.67 -22.22
C ASP A 424 26.52 -20.35 -20.89
N GLY A 425 25.78 -20.05 -19.80
CA GLY A 425 25.99 -20.64 -18.47
C GLY A 425 27.24 -20.17 -17.73
N LYS A 426 27.96 -19.13 -18.22
CA LYS A 426 29.22 -18.67 -17.63
C LYS A 426 29.08 -17.54 -16.65
N SER A 427 27.95 -16.85 -16.66
CA SER A 427 27.70 -15.67 -15.82
C SER A 427 26.32 -15.74 -15.17
N LEU A 428 26.17 -14.99 -14.07
CA LEU A 428 24.87 -14.68 -13.45
C LEU A 428 24.60 -13.19 -13.56
N ALA A 429 23.35 -12.80 -13.76
CA ALA A 429 22.83 -11.49 -13.40
C ALA A 429 22.06 -11.64 -12.08
N TYR A 430 22.13 -10.67 -11.17
CA TYR A 430 21.47 -10.70 -9.88
C TYR A 430 21.26 -9.29 -9.33
N GLN A 431 20.49 -9.17 -8.27
CA GLN A 431 20.20 -7.91 -7.58
C GLN A 431 20.76 -7.90 -6.16
N ASP A 432 21.10 -6.70 -5.66
CA ASP A 432 21.45 -6.49 -4.25
C ASP A 432 20.29 -5.83 -3.49
N GLN A 433 20.40 -5.68 -2.15
CA GLN A 433 19.40 -5.05 -1.28
C GLN A 433 19.13 -3.56 -1.61
N THR A 434 19.94 -2.94 -2.45
CA THR A 434 19.67 -1.59 -2.97
C THR A 434 18.86 -1.63 -4.26
N ALA A 435 18.51 -2.84 -4.72
CA ALA A 435 17.86 -3.12 -5.99
C ALA A 435 18.66 -2.64 -7.22
N ALA A 436 19.99 -2.61 -7.10
CA ALA A 436 20.91 -2.49 -8.23
C ALA A 436 21.11 -3.87 -8.87
N THR A 437 21.26 -3.92 -10.19
CA THR A 437 21.51 -5.19 -10.90
C THR A 437 22.99 -5.30 -11.27
N TYR A 438 23.56 -6.46 -11.00
CA TYR A 438 24.95 -6.80 -11.26
C TYR A 438 25.05 -7.98 -12.24
N THR A 439 26.22 -8.12 -12.86
CA THR A 439 26.67 -9.35 -13.51
C THR A 439 27.87 -9.92 -12.76
N LEU A 440 27.95 -11.25 -12.68
CA LEU A 440 29.05 -12.02 -12.07
C LEU A 440 29.58 -13.05 -13.08
N ASP A 441 30.84 -12.97 -13.42
CA ASP A 441 31.52 -14.04 -14.16
C ASP A 441 31.93 -15.16 -13.20
N LEU A 442 31.43 -16.38 -13.44
CA LEU A 442 31.60 -17.50 -12.52
C LEU A 442 33.03 -18.09 -12.50
N ALA A 443 33.81 -17.88 -13.57
CA ALA A 443 35.17 -18.38 -13.64
C ALA A 443 36.18 -17.45 -12.97
N THR A 444 35.96 -16.14 -13.06
CA THR A 444 36.89 -15.12 -12.54
C THR A 444 36.44 -14.51 -11.23
N GLY A 445 35.15 -14.61 -10.91
CA GLY A 445 34.53 -13.90 -9.77
C GLY A 445 34.36 -12.39 -10.01
N GLU A 446 34.60 -11.90 -11.23
CA GLU A 446 34.42 -10.47 -11.54
C GLU A 446 32.97 -10.03 -11.44
N ARG A 447 32.74 -8.96 -10.66
CA ARG A 447 31.43 -8.33 -10.46
C ARG A 447 31.36 -6.99 -11.16
N LYS A 448 30.30 -6.74 -11.92
CA LYS A 448 30.07 -5.45 -12.59
C LYS A 448 28.66 -4.95 -12.27
N LYS A 449 28.55 -3.73 -11.72
CA LYS A 449 27.26 -3.07 -11.59
C LYS A 449 26.76 -2.63 -12.96
N LEU A 450 25.62 -3.16 -13.39
CA LEU A 450 25.08 -2.94 -14.73
C LEU A 450 23.91 -1.96 -14.76
N ILE A 451 22.93 -2.14 -13.86
CA ILE A 451 21.80 -1.23 -13.73
C ILE A 451 21.86 -0.59 -12.33
N PRO A 452 21.84 0.76 -12.23
CA PRO A 452 21.81 1.43 -10.94
C PRO A 452 20.51 1.08 -10.17
N SER A 453 20.50 1.33 -8.87
CA SER A 453 19.35 1.09 -8.00
C SER A 453 18.05 1.61 -8.62
N GLN A 454 17.08 0.74 -8.72
CA GLN A 454 15.70 1.03 -9.13
C GLN A 454 14.80 0.88 -7.91
N PHE A 455 13.61 1.41 -8.01
CA PHE A 455 12.61 1.16 -6.95
C PHE A 455 11.80 -0.08 -7.30
N GLU A 456 11.99 -1.18 -6.55
CA GLU A 456 11.29 -2.47 -6.73
C GLU A 456 11.34 -2.98 -8.19
N PRO A 457 12.50 -3.19 -8.80
CA PRO A 457 12.58 -3.73 -10.16
C PRO A 457 12.14 -5.19 -10.19
N GLY A 458 11.72 -5.66 -11.36
CA GLY A 458 11.55 -7.08 -11.63
C GLY A 458 12.88 -7.82 -11.66
N LYS A 459 12.83 -9.18 -11.62
CA LYS A 459 14.02 -10.04 -11.76
C LYS A 459 14.77 -9.78 -13.08
N PRO A 460 16.10 -9.87 -13.08
CA PRO A 460 16.88 -9.73 -14.30
C PRO A 460 16.68 -10.92 -15.24
N SER A 461 16.72 -10.66 -16.53
CA SER A 461 16.66 -11.68 -17.58
C SER A 461 17.65 -11.34 -18.70
N TRP A 462 18.36 -12.35 -19.20
CA TRP A 462 19.38 -12.21 -20.24
C TRP A 462 18.79 -12.31 -21.64
N GLY A 463 19.13 -11.34 -22.49
CA GLY A 463 18.75 -11.28 -23.92
C GLY A 463 19.91 -11.08 -24.85
N GLY A 464 19.64 -11.11 -26.17
CA GLY A 464 20.63 -10.84 -27.22
C GLY A 464 21.84 -11.76 -27.18
N ASN A 465 21.67 -13.02 -26.78
CA ASN A 465 22.78 -13.97 -26.58
C ASN A 465 23.85 -13.46 -25.58
N GLY A 466 23.38 -12.89 -24.48
CA GLY A 466 24.26 -12.37 -23.41
C GLY A 466 24.70 -10.92 -23.59
N LYS A 467 24.19 -10.19 -24.58
CA LYS A 467 24.51 -8.77 -24.79
C LYS A 467 23.69 -7.83 -23.93
N THR A 468 22.54 -8.26 -23.48
CA THR A 468 21.56 -7.41 -22.78
C THR A 468 21.06 -8.09 -21.52
N VAL A 469 20.88 -7.31 -20.45
CA VAL A 469 20.11 -7.70 -19.27
C VAL A 469 18.92 -6.75 -19.14
N SER A 470 17.74 -7.30 -18.98
CA SER A 470 16.51 -6.51 -18.84
C SER A 470 15.82 -6.79 -17.51
N VAL A 471 15.18 -5.74 -16.94
CA VAL A 471 14.35 -5.78 -15.75
C VAL A 471 13.06 -4.99 -16.01
N ALA A 472 12.02 -5.25 -15.26
CA ALA A 472 10.88 -4.33 -15.17
C ALA A 472 11.24 -3.16 -14.26
N ALA A 473 10.98 -1.92 -14.67
CA ALA A 473 11.23 -0.74 -13.86
C ALA A 473 10.21 0.37 -14.14
N VAL A 474 9.88 1.17 -13.12
CA VAL A 474 8.97 2.31 -13.30
C VAL A 474 9.68 3.43 -14.04
N LYS A 475 9.07 3.85 -15.17
CA LYS A 475 9.40 5.10 -15.83
C LYS A 475 8.42 6.18 -15.38
N ALA A 476 8.89 7.10 -14.55
CA ALA A 476 8.06 8.19 -14.05
C ALA A 476 7.60 9.11 -15.19
N TYR A 477 6.35 9.59 -15.12
CA TYR A 477 5.78 10.52 -16.10
C TYR A 477 6.19 11.96 -15.84
N THR A 478 6.35 12.34 -14.57
CA THR A 478 6.76 13.68 -14.18
C THR A 478 7.74 13.65 -13.01
N LYS A 479 8.37 14.80 -12.73
CA LYS A 479 9.22 14.99 -11.55
C LYS A 479 8.41 15.32 -10.30
N ARG A 480 7.20 15.83 -10.47
CA ARG A 480 6.31 16.28 -9.38
C ARG A 480 5.72 15.11 -8.60
N PHE A 481 5.30 14.05 -9.32
CA PHE A 481 4.72 12.84 -8.75
C PHE A 481 5.57 11.63 -9.16
N ARG A 482 5.79 10.70 -8.25
CA ARG A 482 6.53 9.46 -8.50
C ARG A 482 5.73 8.42 -9.29
N GLU A 483 4.68 8.84 -9.94
CA GLU A 483 3.77 8.01 -10.70
C GLU A 483 4.29 7.77 -12.12
N GLY A 484 4.09 6.55 -12.59
CA GLY A 484 4.49 6.18 -13.95
C GLY A 484 3.94 4.83 -14.35
N THR A 485 4.46 4.31 -15.46
CA THR A 485 4.22 2.94 -15.89
C THR A 485 5.45 2.08 -15.72
N SER A 486 5.27 0.84 -15.30
CA SER A 486 6.35 -0.14 -15.32
C SER A 486 6.62 -0.58 -16.76
N GLN A 487 7.88 -0.44 -17.18
CA GLN A 487 8.35 -0.71 -18.54
C GLN A 487 9.54 -1.68 -18.50
N ILE A 488 9.96 -2.15 -19.67
CA ILE A 488 11.19 -2.95 -19.81
C ILE A 488 12.38 -1.98 -19.82
N LEU A 489 13.24 -2.08 -18.81
CA LEU A 489 14.53 -1.39 -18.77
C LEU A 489 15.62 -2.37 -19.18
N SER A 490 16.24 -2.14 -20.32
CA SER A 490 17.31 -2.94 -20.90
C SER A 490 18.65 -2.24 -20.74
N ALA A 491 19.67 -2.97 -20.30
CA ALA A 491 21.06 -2.52 -20.21
C ALA A 491 21.93 -3.30 -21.18
N ASP A 492 22.71 -2.61 -21.99
CA ASP A 492 23.77 -3.21 -22.79
C ASP A 492 24.93 -3.63 -21.88
N VAL A 493 25.31 -4.90 -21.90
CA VAL A 493 26.31 -5.50 -20.98
C VAL A 493 27.70 -4.92 -21.17
N ALA A 494 28.06 -4.61 -22.41
CA ALA A 494 29.39 -4.09 -22.74
C ALA A 494 29.53 -2.61 -22.35
N THR A 495 28.57 -1.78 -22.71
CA THR A 495 28.63 -0.32 -22.57
C THR A 495 27.94 0.21 -21.30
N GLY A 496 26.98 -0.54 -20.71
CA GLY A 496 26.13 -0.08 -19.62
C GLY A 496 25.01 0.88 -20.05
N ALA A 497 24.81 1.08 -21.37
CA ALA A 497 23.76 1.96 -21.88
C ALA A 497 22.37 1.44 -21.54
N LEU A 498 21.51 2.32 -20.99
CA LEU A 498 20.16 2.00 -20.55
C LEU A 498 19.10 2.47 -21.55
N THR A 499 18.13 1.61 -21.84
CA THR A 499 17.02 1.92 -22.75
C THR A 499 15.70 1.42 -22.16
N PHE A 500 14.69 2.30 -22.09
CA PHE A 500 13.31 1.91 -21.76
C PHE A 500 12.51 1.54 -23.01
N SER A 501 11.78 0.45 -22.94
CA SER A 501 10.82 -0.01 -23.97
C SER A 501 9.45 -0.22 -23.34
N GLU A 502 8.42 0.39 -23.93
CA GLU A 502 7.02 0.17 -23.51
C GLU A 502 6.55 -1.24 -23.95
N VAL A 503 5.79 -1.89 -23.08
CA VAL A 503 5.16 -3.20 -23.40
C VAL A 503 3.95 -3.02 -24.31
N ALA A 504 3.14 -2.01 -24.02
CA ALA A 504 2.06 -1.48 -24.83
C ALA A 504 1.84 -0.01 -24.42
N PRO A 505 1.26 0.83 -25.29
CA PRO A 505 1.03 2.24 -24.96
C PRO A 505 0.24 2.39 -23.65
N PHE A 506 0.79 3.14 -22.71
CA PHE A 506 0.20 3.45 -21.40
C PHE A 506 -0.14 2.23 -20.52
N LYS A 507 0.44 1.07 -20.78
CA LYS A 507 0.27 -0.13 -19.95
C LYS A 507 1.49 -0.38 -19.09
N SER A 508 1.26 -0.83 -17.86
CA SER A 508 2.31 -1.27 -16.95
C SER A 508 2.52 -2.77 -17.05
N LEU A 509 3.78 -3.21 -16.96
CA LEU A 509 4.08 -4.59 -16.59
C LEU A 509 3.48 -4.88 -15.21
N SER A 510 2.97 -6.08 -15.03
CA SER A 510 2.77 -6.62 -13.70
C SER A 510 4.14 -6.98 -13.14
N THR A 511 4.51 -6.36 -12.04
CA THR A 511 5.84 -6.56 -11.49
C THR A 511 5.72 -7.02 -10.05
N ARG A 512 6.34 -7.98 -9.68
CA ARG A 512 6.68 -8.49 -8.37
C ARG A 512 7.76 -9.53 -8.52
N GLY A 513 8.80 -9.05 -9.20
CA GLY A 513 9.99 -9.83 -9.38
C GLY A 513 9.86 -10.95 -10.42
N GLU A 514 8.71 -11.61 -10.50
CA GLU A 514 8.56 -12.85 -11.23
C GLU A 514 7.75 -12.75 -12.54
N ASP A 515 7.09 -11.62 -12.79
CA ASP A 515 6.17 -11.46 -13.92
C ASP A 515 6.84 -11.02 -15.25
N GLY A 516 8.14 -11.08 -15.30
CA GLY A 516 8.96 -10.78 -16.49
C GLY A 516 9.50 -9.33 -16.49
N PRO A 517 10.25 -8.97 -17.54
CA PRO A 517 10.42 -9.70 -18.81
C PRO A 517 11.29 -10.95 -18.69
N VAL A 518 10.95 -12.02 -19.41
CA VAL A 518 11.72 -13.28 -19.46
C VAL A 518 12.00 -13.65 -20.92
N TYR A 519 13.29 -13.68 -21.30
CA TYR A 519 13.67 -14.05 -22.68
C TYR A 519 13.51 -15.55 -22.93
N SER A 520 13.10 -15.89 -24.16
CA SER A 520 13.07 -17.29 -24.61
C SER A 520 14.48 -17.84 -24.75
N PRO A 521 14.72 -19.16 -24.55
CA PRO A 521 16.02 -19.79 -24.71
C PRO A 521 16.66 -19.60 -26.10
N ASP A 522 15.84 -19.55 -27.17
CA ASP A 522 16.29 -19.25 -28.53
C ASP A 522 16.61 -17.75 -28.77
N GLN A 523 16.40 -16.90 -27.76
CA GLN A 523 16.65 -15.46 -27.78
C GLN A 523 15.85 -14.70 -28.87
N ALA A 524 14.74 -15.28 -29.35
CA ALA A 524 13.91 -14.69 -30.40
C ALA A 524 12.68 -13.95 -29.86
N SER A 525 12.31 -14.21 -28.62
CA SER A 525 11.10 -13.67 -27.99
C SER A 525 11.30 -13.31 -26.52
N MET A 526 10.39 -12.51 -26.01
CA MET A 526 10.29 -12.12 -24.61
C MET A 526 8.88 -12.36 -24.12
N ALA A 527 8.71 -12.98 -22.95
CA ALA A 527 7.43 -13.14 -22.26
C ALA A 527 7.32 -12.17 -21.09
N PHE A 528 6.12 -11.68 -20.82
CA PHE A 528 5.80 -10.80 -19.70
C PHE A 528 4.30 -10.82 -19.41
N VAL A 529 3.94 -10.30 -18.22
CA VAL A 529 2.54 -10.19 -17.79
C VAL A 529 2.09 -8.74 -17.87
N VAL A 530 1.00 -8.50 -18.57
CA VAL A 530 0.28 -7.21 -18.63
C VAL A 530 -1.20 -7.50 -18.44
N GLU A 531 -1.91 -6.64 -17.70
CA GLU A 531 -3.33 -6.83 -17.38
C GLU A 531 -3.63 -8.21 -16.78
N SER A 532 -2.67 -8.72 -15.98
CA SER A 532 -2.78 -10.04 -15.30
C SER A 532 -2.83 -11.25 -16.21
N VAL A 533 -2.49 -11.12 -17.50
CA VAL A 533 -2.43 -12.19 -18.49
C VAL A 533 -1.08 -12.20 -19.19
N LEU A 534 -0.72 -13.37 -19.76
CA LEU A 534 0.57 -13.59 -20.41
C LEU A 534 0.60 -13.03 -21.83
N TRP A 535 1.68 -12.34 -22.13
CA TRP A 535 2.01 -11.83 -23.47
C TRP A 535 3.39 -12.29 -23.90
N ILE A 536 3.60 -12.41 -25.19
CA ILE A 536 4.93 -12.59 -25.81
C ILE A 536 5.15 -11.53 -26.89
N ARG A 537 6.42 -11.15 -27.07
CA ARG A 537 6.84 -10.17 -28.09
C ARG A 537 8.16 -10.59 -28.72
N PRO A 538 8.33 -10.46 -30.04
CA PRO A 538 9.63 -10.71 -30.67
C PRO A 538 10.67 -9.68 -30.21
N VAL A 539 11.95 -10.11 -30.21
CA VAL A 539 13.10 -9.25 -29.92
C VAL A 539 14.11 -9.33 -31.06
N ASP A 540 14.95 -8.30 -31.21
CA ASP A 540 16.05 -8.28 -32.18
C ASP A 540 17.28 -9.04 -31.65
N ALA A 541 18.35 -9.08 -32.45
CA ALA A 541 19.62 -9.74 -32.11
C ALA A 541 20.36 -9.11 -30.92
N ASN A 542 19.92 -7.95 -30.43
CA ASN A 542 20.41 -7.30 -29.23
C ASN A 542 19.45 -7.46 -28.04
N GLY A 543 18.38 -8.23 -28.20
CA GLY A 543 17.37 -8.44 -27.14
C GLY A 543 16.40 -7.27 -26.95
N ILE A 544 16.34 -6.33 -27.88
CA ILE A 544 15.44 -5.17 -27.79
C ILE A 544 14.07 -5.57 -28.39
N PRO A 545 12.95 -5.28 -27.71
CA PRO A 545 11.60 -5.60 -28.20
C PRO A 545 11.31 -4.98 -29.56
N THR A 546 10.75 -5.80 -30.49
CA THR A 546 10.33 -5.39 -31.82
C THR A 546 8.90 -5.87 -32.11
N GLY A 547 8.24 -5.25 -33.07
CA GLY A 547 6.88 -5.68 -33.47
C GLY A 547 5.82 -5.59 -32.35
N PRO A 548 4.60 -6.03 -32.64
CA PRO A 548 3.50 -6.04 -31.67
C PRO A 548 3.61 -7.23 -30.69
N ALA A 549 3.15 -7.04 -29.45
CA ALA A 549 2.97 -8.12 -28.49
C ALA A 549 1.72 -8.96 -28.83
N LYS A 550 1.79 -10.26 -28.56
CA LYS A 550 0.70 -11.23 -28.74
C LYS A 550 0.27 -11.74 -27.36
N GLN A 551 -1.03 -11.62 -27.05
CA GLN A 551 -1.61 -12.22 -25.84
C GLN A 551 -1.68 -13.74 -26.01
N ILE A 552 -1.31 -14.49 -24.96
CA ILE A 552 -1.23 -15.95 -24.93
C ILE A 552 -2.28 -16.56 -24.01
N THR A 553 -2.56 -15.95 -22.86
CA THR A 553 -3.55 -16.45 -21.89
C THR A 553 -4.72 -15.49 -21.73
N HIS A 554 -5.83 -16.00 -21.16
CA HIS A 554 -7.02 -15.25 -20.77
C HIS A 554 -7.40 -15.50 -19.30
N GLU A 555 -6.46 -15.96 -18.49
CA GLU A 555 -6.63 -16.25 -17.07
C GLU A 555 -5.48 -15.62 -16.27
N ALA A 556 -5.62 -15.52 -14.95
CA ALA A 556 -4.57 -15.02 -14.07
C ALA A 556 -3.25 -15.72 -14.39
N THR A 557 -2.23 -14.95 -14.64
CA THR A 557 -0.88 -15.45 -14.97
C THR A 557 0.14 -14.75 -14.09
N ASP A 558 1.01 -15.53 -13.45
CA ASP A 558 2.13 -15.07 -12.62
C ASP A 558 3.35 -15.94 -12.87
N ALA A 559 4.55 -15.40 -12.69
CA ALA A 559 5.84 -16.10 -12.74
C ALA A 559 6.02 -16.99 -14.01
N PRO A 560 5.93 -16.44 -15.24
CA PRO A 560 6.12 -17.22 -16.45
C PRO A 560 7.56 -17.67 -16.63
N THR A 561 7.79 -18.95 -16.97
CA THR A 561 9.09 -19.50 -17.35
C THR A 561 9.02 -20.33 -18.61
N TRP A 562 10.07 -20.26 -19.43
CA TRP A 562 10.13 -20.95 -20.72
C TRP A 562 10.57 -22.41 -20.59
N SER A 563 10.06 -23.27 -21.45
CA SER A 563 10.71 -24.56 -21.77
C SER A 563 11.93 -24.32 -22.64
N GLY A 564 12.95 -25.19 -22.55
CA GLY A 564 14.19 -25.03 -23.31
C GLY A 564 14.02 -25.06 -24.83
N ASP A 565 12.92 -25.62 -25.33
CA ASP A 565 12.59 -25.63 -26.77
C ASP A 565 11.91 -24.32 -27.26
N SER A 566 11.74 -23.34 -26.37
CA SER A 566 11.07 -22.06 -26.64
C SER A 566 9.63 -22.15 -27.14
N LYS A 567 8.96 -23.31 -26.93
CA LYS A 567 7.59 -23.54 -27.45
C LYS A 567 6.51 -23.49 -26.38
N HIS A 568 6.87 -23.60 -25.11
CA HIS A 568 5.91 -23.62 -23.99
C HIS A 568 6.35 -22.68 -22.89
N LEU A 569 5.35 -22.20 -22.15
CA LEU A 569 5.55 -21.43 -20.92
C LEU A 569 4.83 -22.13 -19.76
N LEU A 570 5.55 -22.31 -18.66
CA LEU A 570 5.00 -22.65 -17.35
C LEU A 570 4.63 -21.36 -16.64
N TYR A 571 3.54 -21.32 -15.88
CA TYR A 571 3.13 -20.18 -15.08
C TYR A 571 2.24 -20.60 -13.90
N LEU A 572 2.07 -19.72 -12.93
CA LEU A 572 1.08 -19.86 -11.86
C LEU A 572 -0.26 -19.23 -12.27
N SER A 573 -1.34 -19.88 -11.92
CA SER A 573 -2.69 -19.35 -12.07
C SER A 573 -3.55 -19.82 -10.89
N ASN A 574 -3.95 -18.89 -10.02
CA ASN A 574 -4.86 -19.17 -8.90
C ASN A 574 -4.39 -20.36 -8.02
N GLY A 575 -3.09 -20.41 -7.68
CA GLY A 575 -2.48 -21.49 -6.89
C GLY A 575 -2.29 -22.82 -7.63
N LYS A 576 -2.30 -22.81 -8.96
CA LYS A 576 -2.08 -23.98 -9.82
C LYS A 576 -0.90 -23.77 -10.75
N LEU A 577 -0.12 -24.80 -11.00
CA LEU A 577 0.84 -24.83 -12.09
C LEU A 577 0.14 -25.07 -13.41
N ARG A 578 0.39 -24.21 -14.40
CA ARG A 578 -0.21 -24.25 -15.74
C ARG A 578 0.88 -24.22 -16.78
N ARG A 579 0.63 -24.85 -17.94
CA ARG A 579 1.51 -24.80 -19.10
C ARG A 579 0.71 -24.45 -20.36
N VAL A 580 1.27 -23.58 -21.21
CA VAL A 580 0.63 -23.14 -22.46
C VAL A 580 1.63 -23.13 -23.61
N GLY A 581 1.21 -23.46 -24.82
CA GLY A 581 2.03 -23.28 -26.03
C GLY A 581 2.07 -21.82 -26.49
N VAL A 582 3.17 -21.40 -27.12
CA VAL A 582 3.31 -20.05 -27.70
C VAL A 582 2.35 -19.83 -28.88
N ASP A 583 1.80 -20.91 -29.47
CA ASP A 583 0.77 -20.87 -30.51
C ASP A 583 -0.59 -20.41 -29.98
N GLY A 584 -0.79 -20.40 -28.65
CA GLY A 584 -2.06 -20.06 -28.00
C GLY A 584 -2.98 -21.26 -27.83
N SER A 585 -2.46 -22.49 -27.91
CA SER A 585 -3.22 -23.72 -27.58
C SER A 585 -3.79 -23.63 -26.15
N PRO A 586 -4.93 -24.30 -25.85
CA PRO A 586 -5.53 -24.21 -24.51
C PRO A 586 -4.56 -24.60 -23.40
N PRO A 587 -4.47 -23.82 -22.30
CA PRO A 587 -3.58 -24.13 -21.19
C PRO A 587 -3.93 -25.44 -20.50
N GLU A 588 -2.95 -26.24 -20.17
CA GLU A 588 -3.09 -27.47 -19.38
C GLU A 588 -2.71 -27.25 -17.91
N THR A 589 -3.36 -27.97 -16.98
CA THR A 589 -2.96 -27.99 -15.58
C THR A 589 -1.92 -29.06 -15.36
N ILE A 590 -0.81 -28.70 -14.73
CA ILE A 590 0.17 -29.68 -14.23
C ILE A 590 -0.25 -30.07 -12.81
N PRO A 591 -0.74 -31.30 -12.60
CA PRO A 591 -1.18 -31.74 -11.29
C PRO A 591 0.02 -31.93 -10.37
N PHE A 592 -0.09 -31.50 -9.12
CA PHE A 592 0.83 -31.78 -8.04
C PHE A 592 0.10 -31.83 -6.71
N GLU A 593 0.62 -32.62 -5.78
CA GLU A 593 0.12 -32.70 -4.42
C GLU A 593 1.26 -32.38 -3.46
N LEU A 594 1.13 -31.25 -2.79
CA LEU A 594 1.96 -30.85 -1.66
C LEU A 594 1.05 -30.36 -0.56
N THR A 595 1.22 -30.89 0.65
CA THR A 595 0.38 -30.54 1.80
C THR A 595 1.22 -30.06 2.95
N THR A 596 0.66 -29.17 3.74
CA THR A 596 1.19 -28.72 5.02
C THR A 596 0.11 -28.81 6.09
N LYS A 597 0.48 -28.74 7.37
CA LYS A 597 -0.46 -28.72 8.50
C LYS A 597 0.01 -27.70 9.53
N LEU A 598 -0.93 -27.22 10.32
CA LEU A 598 -0.61 -26.32 11.42
C LEU A 598 0.32 -26.99 12.43
N GLU A 599 1.25 -26.21 12.99
CA GLU A 599 2.08 -26.66 14.12
C GLU A 599 1.16 -26.82 15.35
N GLU A 600 1.11 -28.05 15.87
CA GLU A 600 0.35 -28.38 17.07
C GLU A 600 1.30 -28.48 18.27
N PRO A 601 1.27 -27.52 19.22
CA PRO A 601 1.95 -27.71 20.49
C PRO A 601 1.28 -28.84 21.29
N SER A 602 2.08 -29.58 21.99
CA SER A 602 1.62 -30.70 22.86
C SER A 602 1.85 -30.39 24.33
N GLY A 603 1.04 -31.01 25.18
CA GLY A 603 1.22 -30.91 26.63
C GLY A 603 0.49 -29.74 27.29
N GLU A 604 0.90 -29.47 28.51
CA GLU A 604 0.39 -28.41 29.37
C GLU A 604 1.50 -27.44 29.76
N THR A 605 1.20 -26.19 29.86
CA THR A 605 2.08 -25.15 30.43
C THR A 605 1.32 -24.38 31.49
N LEU A 606 1.90 -24.25 32.68
CA LEU A 606 1.41 -23.38 33.74
C LEU A 606 2.36 -22.19 33.88
N ILE A 607 1.85 -20.98 33.68
CA ILE A 607 2.60 -19.74 33.85
C ILE A 607 2.12 -19.08 35.14
N HIS A 608 3.04 -18.93 36.10
CA HIS A 608 2.79 -18.18 37.33
C HIS A 608 3.24 -16.72 37.15
N ALA A 609 2.31 -15.83 36.89
CA ALA A 609 2.54 -14.42 36.59
C ALA A 609 2.49 -13.55 37.84
N GLY A 610 3.53 -12.77 38.11
CA GLY A 610 3.50 -11.79 39.21
C GLY A 610 2.50 -10.66 38.92
N ARG A 611 2.37 -10.24 37.65
CA ARG A 611 1.40 -9.26 37.15
C ARG A 611 0.75 -9.78 35.89
N PHE A 612 -0.55 -9.52 35.75
CA PHE A 612 -1.33 -10.02 34.63
C PHE A 612 -2.29 -8.92 34.15
N TRP A 613 -2.23 -8.60 32.86
CA TRP A 613 -3.18 -7.73 32.18
C TRP A 613 -3.90 -8.52 31.08
N ASP A 614 -5.22 -8.56 31.15
CA ASP A 614 -6.06 -9.35 30.23
C ASP A 614 -6.33 -8.68 28.87
N GLY A 615 -5.96 -7.41 28.65
CA GLY A 615 -6.18 -6.65 27.41
C GLY A 615 -7.46 -5.79 27.40
N LYS A 616 -8.32 -5.84 28.44
CA LYS A 616 -9.65 -5.20 28.36
C LYS A 616 -9.75 -3.78 28.90
N GLY A 617 -8.99 -3.41 29.89
CA GLY A 617 -9.09 -2.12 30.53
C GLY A 617 -7.87 -1.78 31.34
N ALA A 618 -7.97 -0.85 32.30
CA ALA A 618 -6.84 -0.43 33.13
C ALA A 618 -6.45 -1.43 34.25
N GLY A 619 -7.30 -2.43 34.52
CA GLY A 619 -7.11 -3.34 35.65
C GLY A 619 -5.98 -4.33 35.45
N VAL A 620 -5.04 -4.35 36.42
CA VAL A 620 -3.95 -5.36 36.50
C VAL A 620 -4.23 -6.28 37.67
N ARG A 621 -4.13 -7.58 37.46
CA ARG A 621 -4.20 -8.59 38.53
C ARG A 621 -2.79 -8.99 38.91
N THR A 622 -2.58 -9.36 40.15
CA THR A 622 -1.30 -9.85 40.68
C THR A 622 -1.43 -11.31 41.11
N ASP A 623 -0.31 -12.03 41.07
CA ASP A 623 -0.21 -13.40 41.56
C ASP A 623 -1.23 -14.33 40.91
N VAL A 624 -1.06 -14.55 39.58
CA VAL A 624 -2.04 -15.23 38.72
C VAL A 624 -1.43 -16.45 38.04
N ASP A 625 -2.15 -17.57 38.11
CA ASP A 625 -1.85 -18.80 37.35
C ASP A 625 -2.62 -18.80 36.01
N ILE A 626 -1.89 -18.99 34.90
CA ILE A 626 -2.41 -19.14 33.56
C ILE A 626 -2.12 -20.57 33.11
N LEU A 627 -3.14 -21.40 33.01
CA LEU A 627 -2.99 -22.76 32.48
C LEU A 627 -3.26 -22.77 30.97
N VAL A 628 -2.29 -23.21 30.20
CA VAL A 628 -2.38 -23.44 28.76
C VAL A 628 -2.36 -24.94 28.47
N ILE A 629 -3.32 -25.42 27.67
CA ILE A 629 -3.36 -26.81 27.18
C ILE A 629 -3.30 -26.75 25.66
N LYS A 630 -2.26 -27.39 25.09
CA LYS A 630 -1.94 -27.27 23.66
C LYS A 630 -1.75 -25.80 23.30
N ASN A 631 -2.61 -25.26 22.40
CA ASN A 631 -2.54 -23.89 21.93
C ASN A 631 -3.54 -22.94 22.62
N ARG A 632 -4.37 -23.41 23.57
CA ARG A 632 -5.43 -22.58 24.16
C ARG A 632 -5.27 -22.37 25.66
N ILE A 633 -5.66 -21.19 26.11
CA ILE A 633 -5.79 -20.85 27.54
C ILE A 633 -6.94 -21.65 28.12
N LYS A 634 -6.67 -22.49 29.11
CA LYS A 634 -7.66 -23.30 29.81
C LYS A 634 -8.28 -22.55 30.97
N SER A 635 -7.46 -21.87 31.78
CA SER A 635 -7.91 -21.09 32.92
C SER A 635 -6.96 -19.92 33.24
N VAL A 636 -7.53 -18.88 33.87
CA VAL A 636 -6.79 -17.73 34.43
C VAL A 636 -7.34 -17.46 35.80
N GLN A 637 -6.60 -17.77 36.86
CA GLN A 637 -7.06 -17.73 38.25
C GLN A 637 -6.01 -17.15 39.19
N ALA A 638 -6.39 -16.83 40.43
CA ALA A 638 -5.42 -16.50 41.45
C ALA A 638 -4.48 -17.68 41.71
N HIS A 639 -3.22 -17.37 42.05
CA HIS A 639 -2.21 -18.42 42.32
C HIS A 639 -2.68 -19.38 43.41
N SER A 640 -2.31 -20.65 43.23
CA SER A 640 -2.60 -21.70 44.18
C SER A 640 -1.52 -22.78 44.14
N GLU A 641 -0.88 -23.01 45.28
CA GLU A 641 0.08 -24.10 45.44
C GLU A 641 -0.51 -25.48 45.05
N ALA A 642 -1.79 -25.67 45.32
CA ALA A 642 -2.47 -26.93 44.93
C ALA A 642 -2.58 -27.04 43.40
N ALA A 643 -2.82 -25.93 42.69
CA ALA A 643 -2.83 -25.91 41.22
C ALA A 643 -1.43 -26.13 40.63
N LEU A 644 -0.39 -25.57 41.23
CA LEU A 644 1.00 -25.81 40.86
C LEU A 644 1.41 -27.29 41.04
N GLN A 645 1.10 -27.86 42.20
CA GLN A 645 1.37 -29.28 42.48
C GLN A 645 0.62 -30.20 41.51
N ALA A 646 -0.63 -29.90 41.23
CA ALA A 646 -1.45 -30.66 40.28
C ALA A 646 -0.91 -30.56 38.84
N ALA A 647 -0.44 -29.38 38.40
CA ALA A 647 0.18 -29.19 37.09
C ALA A 647 1.51 -29.94 36.99
N THR A 648 2.35 -29.86 38.05
CA THR A 648 3.62 -30.61 38.15
C THR A 648 3.40 -32.11 38.09
N ALA A 649 2.42 -32.66 38.80
CA ALA A 649 2.04 -34.06 38.77
C ALA A 649 1.58 -34.56 37.39
N ARG A 650 1.05 -33.64 36.52
CA ARG A 650 0.69 -33.93 35.12
C ARG A 650 1.85 -33.70 34.15
N HIS A 651 3.05 -33.41 34.65
CA HIS A 651 4.24 -33.08 33.86
C HIS A 651 4.07 -31.81 32.98
N ALA A 652 3.28 -30.83 33.44
CA ALA A 652 3.15 -29.55 32.78
C ALA A 652 4.50 -28.80 32.81
N GLN A 653 4.80 -28.07 31.75
CA GLN A 653 5.89 -27.10 31.76
C GLN A 653 5.54 -25.96 32.74
N ILE A 654 6.36 -25.74 33.76
CA ILE A 654 6.16 -24.65 34.70
C ILE A 654 7.03 -23.47 34.26
N VAL A 655 6.40 -22.31 34.11
CA VAL A 655 7.04 -21.03 33.75
C VAL A 655 6.92 -20.08 34.92
N ASP A 656 8.07 -19.84 35.60
CA ASP A 656 8.13 -18.80 36.64
C ASP A 656 8.20 -17.40 36.00
N ALA A 657 7.09 -16.66 36.09
CA ALA A 657 6.93 -15.28 35.66
C ALA A 657 6.55 -14.37 36.85
N THR A 658 6.91 -14.75 38.08
CA THR A 658 6.58 -14.01 39.30
C THR A 658 7.17 -12.60 39.35
N LYS A 659 8.23 -12.33 38.59
CA LYS A 659 8.84 -11.00 38.43
C LYS A 659 8.40 -10.28 37.15
N LEU A 660 7.56 -10.91 36.34
CA LEU A 660 7.18 -10.43 35.01
C LEU A 660 5.73 -9.94 34.99
N THR A 661 5.44 -9.11 34.00
CA THR A 661 4.08 -8.76 33.59
C THR A 661 3.68 -9.57 32.36
N VAL A 662 2.61 -10.32 32.44
CA VAL A 662 2.05 -11.06 31.29
C VAL A 662 0.94 -10.25 30.67
N ILE A 663 1.06 -10.02 29.35
CA ILE A 663 0.09 -9.25 28.52
C ILE A 663 -0.29 -10.05 27.27
N PRO A 664 -1.41 -9.72 26.58
CA PRO A 664 -1.68 -10.27 25.25
C PRO A 664 -0.52 -10.01 24.30
N GLY A 665 -0.24 -10.97 23.40
CA GLY A 665 0.73 -10.77 22.33
C GLY A 665 0.38 -9.58 21.43
N LEU A 666 1.39 -8.81 21.07
CA LEU A 666 1.23 -7.60 20.27
C LEU A 666 0.88 -7.94 18.81
N TRP A 667 0.18 -7.03 18.18
CA TRP A 667 -0.10 -6.99 16.75
C TRP A 667 0.68 -5.88 16.08
N GLU A 668 1.28 -6.18 14.94
CA GLU A 668 1.68 -5.21 13.94
C GLU A 668 0.59 -5.19 12.87
N ALA A 669 -0.17 -4.07 12.79
CA ALA A 669 -1.35 -3.98 11.94
C ALA A 669 -1.04 -3.51 10.51
N HIS A 670 0.19 -3.05 10.23
CA HIS A 670 0.61 -2.55 8.93
C HIS A 670 2.08 -2.84 8.66
N THR A 671 2.37 -3.95 8.02
CA THR A 671 3.73 -4.32 7.62
C THR A 671 3.75 -4.82 6.18
N HIS A 672 4.92 -4.76 5.56
CA HIS A 672 5.26 -5.40 4.30
C HIS A 672 6.47 -6.31 4.53
N GLN A 673 6.41 -7.55 4.07
CA GLN A 673 7.50 -8.51 4.28
C GLN A 673 8.56 -8.44 3.17
N TYR A 674 8.20 -7.89 2.01
CA TYR A 674 8.99 -7.94 0.78
C TYR A 674 9.00 -6.60 0.04
N ILE A 675 9.52 -5.56 0.68
CA ILE A 675 9.74 -4.25 0.02
C ILE A 675 11.23 -4.08 -0.28
N SER A 676 11.54 -3.63 -1.52
CA SER A 676 12.81 -3.03 -1.95
C SER A 676 14.05 -3.81 -1.57
N GLY A 677 14.20 -5.04 -2.07
CA GLY A 677 15.45 -5.79 -1.90
C GLY A 677 15.88 -5.99 -0.44
N LYS A 678 14.97 -5.77 0.50
CA LYS A 678 15.16 -6.03 1.91
C LYS A 678 14.67 -7.42 2.21
N SER A 679 15.54 -8.38 2.01
CA SER A 679 15.28 -9.74 2.35
C SER A 679 15.81 -10.01 3.77
N TYR A 680 14.93 -10.45 4.64
CA TYR A 680 15.23 -10.65 6.07
C TYR A 680 15.31 -12.13 6.46
N GLY A 681 14.95 -13.01 5.56
CA GLY A 681 14.98 -14.44 5.78
C GLY A 681 14.27 -14.88 7.09
N ASP A 682 14.86 -15.86 7.78
CA ASP A 682 14.34 -16.37 9.07
C ASP A 682 14.46 -15.32 10.20
N ARG A 683 15.36 -14.35 10.08
CA ARG A 683 15.64 -13.34 11.10
C ARG A 683 14.45 -12.43 11.36
N LEU A 684 13.69 -12.07 10.31
CA LEU A 684 12.55 -11.15 10.41
C LEU A 684 11.47 -11.67 11.37
N GLY A 685 11.06 -12.92 11.22
CA GLY A 685 10.05 -13.53 12.10
C GLY A 685 10.50 -13.61 13.56
N ARG A 686 11.77 -13.91 13.80
CA ARG A 686 12.38 -13.96 15.14
C ARG A 686 12.49 -12.59 15.77
N LEU A 687 12.81 -11.54 14.97
CA LEU A 687 12.91 -10.17 15.45
C LEU A 687 11.55 -9.67 15.96
N TRP A 688 10.47 -9.91 15.20
CA TRP A 688 9.11 -9.59 15.64
C TRP A 688 8.76 -10.28 16.96
N LEU A 689 8.99 -11.59 17.06
CA LEU A 689 8.72 -12.35 18.29
C LEU A 689 9.56 -11.83 19.47
N ALA A 690 10.87 -11.52 19.26
CA ALA A 690 11.76 -11.01 20.30
C ALA A 690 11.30 -9.67 20.90
N TYR A 691 10.45 -8.93 20.20
CA TYR A 691 9.81 -7.70 20.68
C TYR A 691 8.33 -7.89 21.07
N GLY A 692 7.87 -9.14 21.26
CA GLY A 692 6.54 -9.45 21.79
C GLY A 692 5.42 -9.45 20.76
N VAL A 693 5.72 -9.31 19.46
CA VAL A 693 4.73 -9.32 18.39
C VAL A 693 4.40 -10.76 18.02
N THR A 694 3.15 -11.17 18.21
CA THR A 694 2.67 -12.53 17.90
C THR A 694 1.81 -12.61 16.65
N SER A 695 1.34 -11.46 16.13
CA SER A 695 0.51 -11.38 14.93
C SER A 695 0.95 -10.23 14.03
N LEU A 696 1.06 -10.51 12.74
CA LEU A 696 1.37 -9.56 11.68
C LEU A 696 0.20 -9.49 10.69
N HIS A 697 -0.15 -8.29 10.26
CA HIS A 697 -1.11 -8.07 9.19
C HIS A 697 -0.43 -7.35 8.02
N SER A 698 -0.34 -8.04 6.88
CA SER A 698 0.20 -7.47 5.64
C SER A 698 -0.73 -6.41 5.06
N GLN A 699 -0.16 -5.36 4.48
CA GLN A 699 -0.89 -4.32 3.74
C GLN A 699 -0.48 -4.25 2.25
N GLY A 700 0.07 -5.33 1.75
CA GLY A 700 0.47 -5.53 0.36
C GLY A 700 1.82 -6.23 0.25
N ASP A 701 1.82 -7.46 -0.24
CA ASP A 701 3.00 -8.29 -0.50
C ASP A 701 2.80 -9.10 -1.79
N PRO A 702 3.87 -9.65 -2.41
CA PRO A 702 3.73 -10.55 -3.55
C PRO A 702 2.77 -11.69 -3.24
N ALA A 703 1.80 -11.92 -4.12
CA ALA A 703 0.65 -12.79 -3.88
C ALA A 703 1.01 -14.17 -3.29
N TYR A 704 1.87 -14.91 -4.00
CA TYR A 704 2.23 -16.27 -3.61
C TYR A 704 3.22 -16.30 -2.44
N ARG A 705 4.12 -15.31 -2.36
CA ARG A 705 5.09 -15.19 -1.28
C ARG A 705 4.42 -14.84 0.06
N ALA A 706 3.39 -13.99 0.05
CA ALA A 706 2.57 -13.72 1.23
C ALA A 706 1.89 -14.99 1.76
N VAL A 707 1.37 -15.82 0.86
CA VAL A 707 0.72 -17.09 1.21
C VAL A 707 1.74 -18.12 1.70
N GLU A 708 2.92 -18.20 1.05
CA GLU A 708 4.05 -19.06 1.51
C GLU A 708 4.46 -18.68 2.93
N THR A 709 4.64 -17.39 3.21
CA THR A 709 4.99 -16.91 4.56
C THR A 709 3.95 -17.32 5.60
N ARG A 710 2.66 -17.15 5.27
CA ARG A 710 1.57 -17.61 6.14
C ARG A 710 1.65 -19.12 6.42
N GLU A 711 1.85 -19.91 5.38
CA GLU A 711 1.95 -21.38 5.49
C GLU A 711 3.21 -21.83 6.25
N ALA A 712 4.36 -21.21 5.98
CA ALA A 712 5.62 -21.51 6.66
C ALA A 712 5.59 -21.16 8.16
N PHE A 713 5.02 -19.98 8.52
CA PHE A 713 4.89 -19.61 9.94
C PHE A 713 3.81 -20.42 10.67
N ALA A 714 2.74 -20.81 9.99
CA ALA A 714 1.66 -21.59 10.57
C ALA A 714 2.05 -23.05 10.81
N SER A 715 2.88 -23.62 9.94
CA SER A 715 3.38 -24.99 10.07
C SER A 715 4.60 -25.12 11.00
N GLY A 716 5.22 -23.99 11.38
CA GLY A 716 6.48 -24.00 12.14
C GLY A 716 7.72 -24.32 11.31
N ALA A 717 7.60 -24.42 9.99
CA ALA A 717 8.73 -24.61 9.08
C ALA A 717 9.68 -23.38 9.09
N ARG A 718 9.13 -22.22 9.41
CA ARG A 718 9.88 -20.98 9.67
C ARG A 718 9.38 -20.35 10.97
N VAL A 719 10.28 -19.82 11.79
CA VAL A 719 9.93 -19.20 13.07
C VAL A 719 9.44 -17.79 12.85
N GLY A 720 8.24 -17.47 13.33
CA GLY A 720 7.67 -16.12 13.21
C GLY A 720 6.28 -15.99 13.82
N PRO A 721 5.72 -14.78 13.84
CA PRO A 721 4.36 -14.50 14.28
C PRO A 721 3.31 -15.17 13.39
N ARG A 722 2.06 -15.14 13.80
CA ARG A 722 0.91 -15.43 12.95
C ARG A 722 0.82 -14.38 11.85
N PHE A 723 0.72 -14.81 10.61
CA PHE A 723 0.70 -13.90 9.46
C PHE A 723 -0.66 -13.90 8.76
N PHE A 724 -1.28 -12.71 8.66
CA PHE A 724 -2.50 -12.48 7.90
C PHE A 724 -2.10 -11.91 6.54
N ALA A 725 -2.30 -12.69 5.50
CA ALA A 725 -1.82 -12.40 4.15
C ALA A 725 -2.80 -11.51 3.37
N THR A 726 -2.28 -10.44 2.81
CA THR A 726 -2.90 -9.63 1.76
C THR A 726 -2.02 -9.78 0.52
N GLY A 727 -2.56 -9.96 -0.66
CA GLY A 727 -1.75 -9.92 -1.88
C GLY A 727 -1.31 -8.51 -2.24
N GLU A 728 -0.89 -8.28 -3.47
CA GLU A 728 -0.52 -6.95 -3.94
C GLU A 728 -1.67 -5.97 -3.77
N ALA A 729 -1.34 -4.74 -3.40
CA ALA A 729 -2.31 -3.67 -3.38
C ALA A 729 -2.75 -3.35 -4.83
N LEU A 730 -4.06 -3.19 -5.03
CA LEU A 730 -4.66 -2.87 -6.31
C LEU A 730 -4.58 -1.37 -6.57
N ASP A 731 -3.88 -0.96 -7.62
CA ASP A 731 -3.68 0.44 -8.00
C ASP A 731 -4.28 0.71 -9.39
N GLY A 732 -4.18 1.93 -9.91
CA GLY A 732 -4.64 2.28 -11.25
C GLY A 732 -3.61 2.05 -12.34
N GLU A 733 -3.87 2.58 -13.54
CA GLU A 733 -2.97 2.49 -14.71
C GLU A 733 -1.56 3.03 -14.39
N ARG A 734 -1.51 4.20 -13.77
CA ARG A 734 -0.27 4.77 -13.21
C ARG A 734 -0.05 4.22 -11.82
N ILE A 735 1.04 3.50 -11.65
CA ILE A 735 1.41 2.96 -10.33
C ILE A 735 2.31 3.93 -9.58
N PHE A 736 2.11 4.01 -8.28
CA PHE A 736 2.97 4.79 -7.40
C PHE A 736 4.22 4.02 -7.00
N TYR A 737 4.07 2.71 -6.80
CA TYR A 737 5.14 1.76 -6.50
C TYR A 737 5.12 0.61 -7.49
N ASN A 738 6.29 0.13 -7.90
CA ASN A 738 6.41 -0.99 -8.84
C ASN A 738 5.86 -2.32 -8.28
N PHE A 739 5.63 -2.41 -7.00
CA PHE A 739 5.02 -3.56 -6.34
C PHE A 739 3.48 -3.52 -6.26
N MET A 740 2.83 -2.52 -6.82
CA MET A 740 1.38 -2.46 -6.91
C MET A 740 0.89 -3.21 -8.15
N ARG A 741 -0.33 -3.76 -8.05
CA ARG A 741 -0.98 -4.39 -9.20
C ARG A 741 -1.74 -3.33 -10.01
N PRO A 742 -1.27 -2.97 -11.21
CA PRO A 742 -1.97 -2.00 -12.05
C PRO A 742 -3.27 -2.59 -12.58
N ILE A 743 -4.39 -1.92 -12.35
CA ILE A 743 -5.72 -2.30 -12.80
C ILE A 743 -6.19 -1.27 -13.83
N THR A 744 -6.47 -1.71 -15.04
CA THR A 744 -6.86 -0.86 -16.17
C THR A 744 -8.24 -1.18 -16.73
N SER A 745 -8.87 -2.29 -16.27
CA SER A 745 -10.19 -2.71 -16.73
C SER A 745 -10.96 -3.48 -15.65
N GLU A 746 -12.30 -3.54 -15.79
CA GLU A 746 -13.16 -4.36 -14.93
C GLU A 746 -12.88 -5.86 -15.10
N GLU A 747 -12.52 -6.30 -16.32
CA GLU A 747 -12.17 -7.70 -16.60
C GLU A 747 -10.92 -8.11 -15.83
N GLN A 748 -9.90 -7.27 -15.84
CA GLN A 748 -8.69 -7.48 -15.06
C GLN A 748 -9.01 -7.50 -13.57
N LEU A 749 -9.83 -6.57 -13.06
CA LEU A 749 -10.25 -6.55 -11.66
C LEU A 749 -10.88 -7.89 -11.24
N LYS A 750 -11.75 -8.46 -12.08
CA LYS A 750 -12.37 -9.79 -11.83
C LYS A 750 -11.35 -10.92 -11.76
N ILE A 751 -10.30 -10.87 -12.60
CA ILE A 751 -9.18 -11.84 -12.58
C ILE A 751 -8.46 -11.74 -11.22
N GLU A 752 -8.14 -10.53 -10.77
CA GLU A 752 -7.44 -10.30 -9.49
C GLU A 752 -8.27 -10.72 -8.28
N LEU A 753 -9.55 -10.40 -8.26
CA LEU A 753 -10.46 -10.81 -7.20
C LEU A 753 -10.63 -12.34 -7.16
N SER A 754 -10.63 -13.00 -8.32
CA SER A 754 -10.63 -14.47 -8.41
C SER A 754 -9.34 -15.06 -7.82
N ARG A 755 -8.17 -14.46 -8.10
CA ARG A 755 -6.88 -14.86 -7.51
C ARG A 755 -6.90 -14.70 -5.98
N ALA A 756 -7.36 -13.55 -5.49
CA ALA A 756 -7.46 -13.28 -4.06
C ALA A 756 -8.30 -14.35 -3.33
N ARG A 757 -9.44 -14.72 -3.91
CA ARG A 757 -10.30 -15.80 -3.40
C ARG A 757 -9.61 -17.16 -3.43
N ALA A 758 -8.94 -17.52 -4.53
CA ALA A 758 -8.28 -18.81 -4.70
C ALA A 758 -7.11 -19.00 -3.74
N LEU A 759 -6.36 -17.93 -3.46
CA LEU A 759 -5.25 -17.89 -2.53
C LEU A 759 -5.69 -17.62 -1.07
N GLU A 760 -6.99 -17.42 -0.86
CA GLU A 760 -7.62 -17.23 0.47
C GLU A 760 -6.99 -16.08 1.27
N TYR A 761 -6.84 -14.92 0.65
CA TYR A 761 -6.34 -13.74 1.35
C TYR A 761 -7.17 -13.42 2.60
N ASP A 762 -6.53 -12.80 3.58
CA ASP A 762 -7.13 -12.45 4.87
C ASP A 762 -7.67 -11.01 4.89
N SER A 763 -7.26 -10.21 3.92
CA SER A 763 -7.79 -8.87 3.61
C SER A 763 -7.46 -8.47 2.17
N LEU A 764 -8.04 -7.39 1.69
CA LEU A 764 -7.69 -6.76 0.42
C LEU A 764 -7.22 -5.33 0.65
N LYS A 765 -6.32 -4.85 -0.19
CA LYS A 765 -5.82 -3.48 -0.18
C LYS A 765 -6.08 -2.82 -1.52
N THR A 766 -6.69 -1.64 -1.51
CA THR A 766 -6.73 -0.74 -2.65
C THR A 766 -5.77 0.42 -2.44
N TYR A 767 -5.26 0.98 -3.54
CA TYR A 767 -4.24 2.00 -3.46
C TYR A 767 -4.63 3.28 -4.22
N VAL A 768 -3.70 4.22 -4.30
CA VAL A 768 -3.88 5.64 -4.56
C VAL A 768 -4.60 5.93 -5.89
N ARG A 769 -4.26 5.19 -6.94
CA ARG A 769 -4.75 5.47 -8.30
C ARG A 769 -5.93 4.60 -8.74
N LEU A 770 -6.38 3.65 -7.93
CA LEU A 770 -7.58 2.87 -8.26
C LEU A 770 -8.84 3.76 -8.15
N PRO A 771 -9.67 3.89 -9.20
CA PRO A 771 -10.90 4.68 -9.14
C PRO A 771 -11.85 4.22 -8.03
N HIS A 772 -12.57 5.13 -7.40
CA HIS A 772 -13.49 4.80 -6.30
C HIS A 772 -14.62 3.85 -6.69
N ALA A 773 -15.06 3.86 -7.95
CA ALA A 773 -16.03 2.88 -8.48
C ALA A 773 -15.48 1.45 -8.37
N MET A 774 -14.24 1.22 -8.80
CA MET A 774 -13.56 -0.07 -8.70
C MET A 774 -13.24 -0.44 -7.23
N GLN A 775 -12.84 0.53 -6.39
CA GLN A 775 -12.64 0.28 -4.95
C GLN A 775 -13.95 -0.21 -4.29
N LYS A 776 -15.10 0.34 -4.67
CA LYS A 776 -16.41 -0.11 -4.22
C LYS A 776 -16.70 -1.55 -4.64
N GLU A 777 -16.33 -1.95 -5.87
CA GLU A 777 -16.45 -3.35 -6.32
C GLU A 777 -15.56 -4.29 -5.49
N VAL A 778 -14.33 -3.90 -5.19
CA VAL A 778 -13.43 -4.65 -4.29
C VAL A 778 -14.09 -4.86 -2.93
N VAL A 779 -14.67 -3.81 -2.32
CA VAL A 779 -15.38 -3.91 -1.04
C VAL A 779 -16.57 -4.87 -1.13
N GLN A 780 -17.39 -4.77 -2.17
CA GLN A 780 -18.55 -5.64 -2.37
C GLN A 780 -18.15 -7.11 -2.53
N PHE A 781 -17.08 -7.38 -3.28
CA PHE A 781 -16.56 -8.73 -3.46
C PHE A 781 -15.95 -9.29 -2.16
N ALA A 782 -15.11 -8.49 -1.48
CA ALA A 782 -14.48 -8.89 -0.23
C ALA A 782 -15.53 -9.28 0.84
N HIS A 783 -16.53 -8.43 1.04
CA HIS A 783 -17.58 -8.67 2.03
C HIS A 783 -18.53 -9.79 1.63
N GLY A 784 -19.01 -9.79 0.36
CA GLY A 784 -20.03 -10.74 -0.11
C GLY A 784 -19.50 -12.14 -0.42
N THR A 785 -18.22 -12.24 -0.84
CA THR A 785 -17.64 -13.50 -1.33
C THR A 785 -16.62 -14.09 -0.37
N MET A 786 -15.75 -13.25 0.21
CA MET A 786 -14.61 -13.70 1.02
C MET A 786 -14.85 -13.54 2.52
N GLY A 787 -15.67 -12.58 2.94
CA GLY A 787 -15.87 -12.23 4.35
C GLY A 787 -14.66 -11.55 5.00
N VAL A 788 -13.85 -10.82 4.22
CA VAL A 788 -12.61 -10.17 4.68
C VAL A 788 -12.71 -8.65 4.60
N THR A 789 -11.85 -7.97 5.35
CA THR A 789 -11.76 -6.51 5.37
C THR A 789 -11.07 -5.96 4.12
N VAL A 790 -11.37 -4.68 3.82
CA VAL A 790 -10.67 -3.90 2.78
C VAL A 790 -10.14 -2.61 3.38
N ALA A 791 -8.87 -2.30 3.10
CA ALA A 791 -8.26 -1.03 3.47
C ALA A 791 -7.82 -0.22 2.23
N SER A 792 -7.76 1.10 2.38
CA SER A 792 -7.32 2.05 1.35
C SER A 792 -6.52 3.19 1.96
N HIS A 793 -6.04 4.13 1.14
CA HIS A 793 -5.47 5.41 1.57
C HIS A 793 -6.52 6.53 1.69
N TYR A 794 -7.79 6.22 1.42
CA TYR A 794 -8.86 7.22 1.40
C TYR A 794 -9.95 6.93 2.44
N MET A 795 -10.35 7.99 3.14
CA MET A 795 -11.45 7.99 4.10
C MET A 795 -12.80 8.07 3.38
N LEU A 796 -13.03 9.15 2.65
CA LEU A 796 -14.20 9.34 1.81
C LEU A 796 -13.79 9.28 0.32
N PRO A 797 -14.65 8.75 -0.52
CA PRO A 797 -16.01 8.22 -0.25
C PRO A 797 -16.04 6.78 0.30
N GLY A 798 -14.92 6.19 0.72
CA GLY A 798 -14.83 4.83 1.26
C GLY A 798 -15.86 4.54 2.35
N MET A 799 -16.01 5.45 3.31
CA MET A 799 -17.01 5.34 4.38
C MET A 799 -18.47 5.33 3.89
N ALA A 800 -18.73 5.85 2.68
CA ALA A 800 -20.07 5.87 2.10
C ALA A 800 -20.47 4.56 1.41
N TYR A 801 -19.49 3.70 1.08
CA TYR A 801 -19.76 2.39 0.44
C TYR A 801 -19.25 1.18 1.23
N GLY A 802 -18.76 1.38 2.47
CA GLY A 802 -18.48 0.29 3.40
C GLY A 802 -17.01 -0.12 3.51
N MET A 803 -16.05 0.69 3.09
CA MET A 803 -14.63 0.48 3.32
C MET A 803 -14.35 0.28 4.81
N ASP A 804 -13.58 -0.75 5.17
CA ASP A 804 -13.35 -1.12 6.57
C ASP A 804 -12.23 -0.32 7.23
N GLY A 805 -11.19 0.04 6.46
CA GLY A 805 -10.01 0.66 7.02
C GLY A 805 -9.36 1.71 6.12
N MET A 806 -8.67 2.64 6.77
CA MET A 806 -7.71 3.52 6.15
C MET A 806 -6.31 3.17 6.67
N THR A 807 -5.30 3.29 5.83
CA THR A 807 -3.90 3.13 6.23
C THR A 807 -3.21 4.47 6.17
N HIS A 808 -2.50 4.77 7.25
CA HIS A 808 -1.84 6.04 7.58
C HIS A 808 -2.84 7.16 7.86
N VAL A 809 -2.76 7.75 9.04
CA VAL A 809 -3.51 8.97 9.39
C VAL A 809 -3.26 10.08 8.36
N PHE A 810 -2.08 10.08 7.74
CA PHE A 810 -1.65 11.02 6.71
C PHE A 810 -1.20 10.29 5.44
N GLY A 811 -2.11 9.48 4.88
CA GLY A 811 -1.81 8.66 3.71
C GLY A 811 -1.48 9.47 2.44
N THR A 812 -0.62 8.91 1.59
CA THR A 812 -0.36 9.41 0.24
C THR A 812 -1.66 9.54 -0.55
N SER A 813 -1.80 10.63 -1.30
CA SER A 813 -2.99 10.94 -2.09
C SER A 813 -2.62 11.28 -3.53
N ARG A 814 -3.54 11.05 -4.48
CA ARG A 814 -3.38 11.42 -5.89
C ARG A 814 -3.60 12.91 -6.18
N TYR A 815 -4.14 13.67 -5.22
CA TYR A 815 -4.52 15.07 -5.46
C TYR A 815 -3.35 16.06 -5.41
N GLY A 816 -2.17 15.65 -4.96
CA GLY A 816 -1.05 16.56 -4.72
C GLY A 816 -1.15 17.33 -3.39
N PHE A 817 -2.21 17.10 -2.62
CA PHE A 817 -2.37 17.53 -1.22
C PHE A 817 -2.95 16.37 -0.39
N PHE A 818 -2.81 16.43 0.91
CA PHE A 818 -3.36 15.41 1.80
C PHE A 818 -4.87 15.61 1.98
N THR A 819 -5.65 14.54 1.95
CA THR A 819 -7.09 14.62 2.18
C THR A 819 -7.44 14.66 3.67
N THR A 820 -6.51 14.34 4.54
CA THR A 820 -6.70 14.11 5.96
C THR A 820 -5.99 15.13 6.86
N ARG A 821 -5.13 15.99 6.30
CA ARG A 821 -4.46 17.09 7.00
C ARG A 821 -4.20 18.26 6.07
N SER A 822 -4.08 19.47 6.65
CA SER A 822 -3.60 20.65 5.93
C SER A 822 -2.09 20.59 5.66
N GLN A 823 -1.55 21.57 4.92
CA GLN A 823 -0.09 21.73 4.75
C GLN A 823 0.62 21.91 6.09
N CYS A 824 -0.02 22.57 7.05
CA CYS A 824 0.51 22.75 8.40
C CYS A 824 0.38 21.50 9.30
N GLY A 825 -0.10 20.39 8.77
CA GLY A 825 -0.25 19.13 9.50
C GLY A 825 -1.42 19.10 10.48
N VAL A 826 -2.45 19.93 10.28
CA VAL A 826 -3.60 20.05 11.18
C VAL A 826 -4.80 19.30 10.60
N ASN A 827 -5.61 18.67 11.45
CA ASN A 827 -6.89 18.04 11.13
C ASN A 827 -8.03 18.81 11.80
N TYR A 828 -9.15 18.87 11.11
CA TYR A 828 -10.32 19.57 11.60
C TYR A 828 -11.44 18.62 12.05
N GLN A 829 -12.61 19.15 12.35
CA GLN A 829 -13.73 18.42 12.93
C GLN A 829 -14.19 17.26 12.01
N ASP A 830 -14.13 17.42 10.69
CA ASP A 830 -14.52 16.41 9.71
C ASP A 830 -13.80 15.07 9.96
N MET A 831 -12.48 15.06 10.04
CA MET A 831 -11.67 13.85 10.26
C MET A 831 -12.07 13.11 11.52
N ARG A 832 -12.05 13.80 12.64
CA ARG A 832 -12.34 13.21 13.97
C ARG A 832 -13.75 12.65 14.05
N THR A 833 -14.73 13.40 13.54
CA THR A 833 -16.14 13.04 13.62
C THR A 833 -16.49 11.88 12.68
N LEU A 834 -15.93 11.88 11.46
CA LEU A 834 -16.19 10.84 10.48
C LEU A 834 -15.60 9.49 10.91
N PHE A 835 -14.35 9.44 11.39
CA PHE A 835 -13.77 8.19 11.93
C PHE A 835 -14.55 7.67 13.15
N ALA A 836 -14.87 8.52 14.12
CA ALA A 836 -15.64 8.12 15.30
C ALA A 836 -17.04 7.60 14.94
N ALA A 837 -17.65 8.16 13.90
CA ALA A 837 -19.02 7.84 13.52
C ALA A 837 -19.16 6.64 12.57
N SER A 838 -18.16 6.40 11.69
CA SER A 838 -18.22 5.38 10.63
C SER A 838 -17.94 3.97 11.13
N GLY A 839 -17.17 3.84 12.22
CA GLY A 839 -16.61 2.54 12.66
C GLY A 839 -15.52 2.00 11.72
N MET A 840 -15.05 2.79 10.73
CA MET A 840 -13.84 2.51 9.97
C MET A 840 -12.64 2.57 10.92
N TYR A 841 -11.73 1.59 10.82
CA TYR A 841 -10.47 1.69 11.53
C TYR A 841 -9.47 2.55 10.75
N ASP A 842 -8.55 3.18 11.47
CA ASP A 842 -7.37 3.80 10.87
C ASP A 842 -6.11 3.16 11.47
N ILE A 843 -5.06 2.98 10.65
CA ILE A 843 -3.78 2.42 11.10
C ILE A 843 -2.76 3.55 11.18
N SER A 844 -2.40 3.95 12.38
CA SER A 844 -1.36 4.95 12.62
C SER A 844 0.02 4.36 12.37
N THR A 845 0.81 5.01 11.54
CA THR A 845 2.20 4.65 11.22
C THR A 845 3.10 5.88 11.30
N PRO A 846 3.34 6.42 12.51
CA PRO A 846 3.99 7.71 12.68
C PRO A 846 5.51 7.60 12.47
N PHE A 847 5.99 7.76 11.25
CA PHE A 847 7.44 7.76 10.92
C PHE A 847 8.24 8.77 11.78
N ALA A 848 7.61 9.89 12.17
CA ALA A 848 8.21 10.87 13.06
C ALA A 848 8.45 10.32 14.47
N SER A 849 7.88 9.17 14.85
CA SER A 849 8.12 8.54 16.17
C SER A 849 9.58 8.14 16.38
N ALA A 850 10.36 8.03 15.32
CA ALA A 850 11.81 7.84 15.38
C ALA A 850 12.54 8.94 16.19
N THR A 851 11.96 10.13 16.35
CA THR A 851 12.52 11.18 17.25
C THR A 851 12.62 10.71 18.69
N LEU A 852 11.79 9.75 19.12
CA LEU A 852 11.78 9.23 20.49
C LEU A 852 12.98 8.33 20.82
N TYR A 853 13.80 7.92 19.82
CA TYR A 853 15.10 7.30 20.11
C TYR A 853 16.02 8.24 20.92
N ALA A 854 15.84 9.56 20.83
CA ALA A 854 16.56 10.51 21.68
C ALA A 854 16.30 10.31 23.19
N GLU A 855 15.13 9.76 23.56
CA GLU A 855 14.78 9.47 24.97
C GLU A 855 15.29 8.11 25.45
N ASP A 856 15.74 7.25 24.53
CA ASP A 856 16.23 5.91 24.83
C ASP A 856 17.27 5.47 23.76
N PRO A 857 18.41 6.18 23.68
CA PRO A 857 19.40 5.92 22.64
C PRO A 857 20.03 4.52 22.73
N LYS A 858 20.01 3.91 23.91
CA LYS A 858 20.52 2.54 24.11
C LYS A 858 19.64 1.46 23.45
N MET A 859 18.42 1.80 23.08
CA MET A 859 17.54 0.83 22.42
C MET A 859 18.11 0.32 21.08
N VAL A 860 18.89 1.16 20.37
CA VAL A 860 19.51 0.72 19.10
C VAL A 860 20.75 -0.17 19.31
N GLU A 861 21.27 -0.24 20.53
CA GLU A 861 22.39 -1.11 20.94
C GLU A 861 21.91 -2.46 21.48
N ASP A 862 20.60 -2.70 21.48
CA ASP A 862 20.01 -3.94 22.00
C ASP A 862 20.52 -5.17 21.24
N THR A 863 20.97 -6.19 21.98
CA THR A 863 21.53 -7.42 21.43
C THR A 863 20.60 -8.12 20.44
N ARG A 864 19.28 -7.98 20.59
CA ARG A 864 18.28 -8.52 19.64
C ARG A 864 18.42 -7.88 18.26
N LEU A 865 18.67 -6.57 18.23
CA LEU A 865 18.83 -5.81 16.98
C LEU A 865 20.18 -6.10 16.33
N THR A 866 21.27 -6.04 17.10
CA THR A 866 22.62 -6.30 16.58
C THR A 866 22.82 -7.76 16.14
N THR A 867 21.98 -8.70 16.64
CA THR A 867 22.02 -10.11 16.23
C THR A 867 21.11 -10.42 15.04
N LEU A 868 19.91 -9.83 14.99
CA LEU A 868 18.87 -10.20 14.03
C LEU A 868 18.71 -9.23 12.87
N ASN A 869 19.09 -7.97 13.00
CA ASN A 869 19.12 -7.04 11.85
C ASN A 869 20.22 -7.42 10.87
N THR A 870 20.01 -7.05 9.64
CA THR A 870 21.06 -7.00 8.63
C THR A 870 21.98 -5.80 8.86
N PRO A 871 23.23 -5.79 8.38
CA PRO A 871 24.16 -4.68 8.60
C PRO A 871 23.62 -3.33 8.11
N TRP A 872 22.92 -3.29 6.99
CA TRP A 872 22.32 -2.05 6.45
C TRP A 872 21.11 -1.57 7.25
N ASP A 873 20.31 -2.46 7.82
CA ASP A 873 19.18 -2.07 8.68
C ASP A 873 19.65 -1.58 10.04
N GLU A 874 20.70 -2.20 10.59
CA GLU A 874 21.39 -1.70 11.80
C GLU A 874 21.96 -0.29 11.55
N ALA A 875 22.67 -0.09 10.45
CA ALA A 875 23.21 1.21 10.07
C ALA A 875 22.10 2.26 9.85
N ALA A 876 20.98 1.88 9.22
CA ALA A 876 19.83 2.75 9.03
C ALA A 876 19.18 3.14 10.38
N LEU A 877 19.05 2.20 11.29
CA LEU A 877 18.49 2.41 12.62
C LEU A 877 19.40 3.33 13.47
N CYS A 878 20.70 3.08 13.50
CA CYS A 878 21.70 3.94 14.15
C CYS A 878 21.67 5.36 13.56
N GLY A 879 21.57 5.49 12.25
CA GLY A 879 21.40 6.77 11.57
C GLY A 879 20.13 7.54 11.98
N ARG A 880 19.01 6.84 12.18
CA ARG A 880 17.77 7.46 12.71
C ARG A 880 17.93 7.93 14.14
N ALA A 881 18.55 7.15 15.01
CA ALA A 881 18.81 7.52 16.39
C ALA A 881 19.78 8.73 16.47
N ALA A 882 20.81 8.74 15.64
CA ALA A 882 21.74 9.88 15.56
C ALA A 882 21.04 11.17 15.12
N ARG A 883 20.16 11.11 14.12
CA ARG A 883 19.33 12.27 13.72
C ARG A 883 18.39 12.72 14.82
N ALA A 884 17.82 11.79 15.59
CA ALA A 884 16.95 12.11 16.72
C ALA A 884 17.69 12.93 17.82
N LEU A 885 18.99 12.77 17.95
CA LEU A 885 19.84 13.54 18.90
C LEU A 885 20.29 14.90 18.33
N GLY A 886 20.06 15.17 17.04
CA GLY A 886 20.48 16.40 16.37
C GLY A 886 19.57 17.61 16.59
N THR A 887 19.95 18.75 15.99
CA THR A 887 19.26 20.05 16.18
C THR A 887 17.91 20.18 15.45
N GLU A 888 17.58 19.30 14.52
CA GLU A 888 16.31 19.31 13.74
C GLU A 888 15.13 18.68 14.50
N GLN A 889 15.33 18.28 15.74
CA GLN A 889 14.40 17.51 16.55
C GLN A 889 13.06 18.23 16.78
N THR A 890 13.06 19.56 16.93
CA THR A 890 11.86 20.33 17.30
C THR A 890 10.75 20.23 16.25
N SER A 891 11.07 20.40 14.96
CA SER A 891 10.07 20.36 13.89
C SER A 891 9.48 18.96 13.70
N THR A 892 10.31 17.91 13.79
CA THR A 892 9.85 16.52 13.70
C THR A 892 9.01 16.11 14.89
N LEU A 893 9.38 16.59 16.10
CA LEU A 893 8.59 16.35 17.32
C LEU A 893 7.23 17.08 17.27
N ASP A 894 7.18 18.29 16.70
CA ASP A 894 5.91 19.02 16.49
C ASP A 894 5.02 18.29 15.45
N ALA A 895 5.61 17.76 14.38
CA ALA A 895 4.88 16.94 13.41
C ALA A 895 4.31 15.67 14.08
N LEU A 896 5.11 14.96 14.88
CA LEU A 896 4.66 13.80 15.65
C LEU A 896 3.52 14.17 16.62
N LYS A 897 3.65 15.31 17.32
CA LYS A 897 2.62 15.80 18.24
C LYS A 897 1.28 16.01 17.52
N LYS A 898 1.27 16.69 16.37
CA LYS A 898 0.06 16.96 15.59
C LYS A 898 -0.60 15.66 15.12
N GLU A 899 0.19 14.68 14.67
CA GLU A 899 -0.32 13.36 14.30
C GLU A 899 -0.94 12.63 15.49
N MET A 900 -0.26 12.59 16.61
CA MET A 900 -0.74 11.92 17.82
C MET A 900 -1.96 12.63 18.45
N GLU A 901 -2.05 13.95 18.36
CA GLU A 901 -3.27 14.68 18.77
C GLU A 901 -4.50 14.21 17.97
N THR A 902 -4.33 13.92 16.69
CA THR A 902 -5.39 13.31 15.85
C THR A 902 -5.74 11.90 16.31
N VAL A 903 -4.74 11.03 16.50
CA VAL A 903 -4.93 9.66 17.01
C VAL A 903 -5.68 9.68 18.34
N VAL A 904 -5.22 10.49 19.29
CA VAL A 904 -5.83 10.63 20.61
C VAL A 904 -7.27 11.15 20.53
N ALA A 905 -7.53 12.14 19.66
CA ALA A 905 -8.87 12.69 19.48
C ALA A 905 -9.85 11.66 18.90
N ILE A 906 -9.42 10.86 17.92
CA ILE A 906 -10.24 9.78 17.33
C ILE A 906 -10.55 8.72 18.39
N VAL A 907 -9.54 8.25 19.14
CA VAL A 907 -9.73 7.25 20.22
C VAL A 907 -10.69 7.77 21.31
N ARG A 908 -10.51 9.02 21.77
CA ARG A 908 -11.40 9.64 22.76
C ARG A 908 -12.84 9.81 22.28
N ALA A 909 -13.02 10.00 20.97
CA ALA A 909 -14.35 10.05 20.34
C ALA A 909 -14.99 8.66 20.11
N GLY A 910 -14.30 7.57 20.47
CA GLY A 910 -14.75 6.19 20.29
C GLY A 910 -14.43 5.58 18.93
N GLY A 911 -13.58 6.20 18.12
CA GLY A 911 -13.08 5.66 16.86
C GLY A 911 -12.07 4.53 17.07
N VAL A 912 -11.82 3.75 16.03
CA VAL A 912 -10.96 2.57 16.07
C VAL A 912 -9.59 2.91 15.46
N MET A 913 -8.58 3.02 16.32
CA MET A 913 -7.19 3.23 15.91
C MET A 913 -6.37 1.96 16.12
N LEU A 914 -5.56 1.58 15.15
CA LEU A 914 -4.64 0.46 15.22
C LEU A 914 -3.20 1.00 15.17
N ALA A 915 -2.29 0.34 15.87
CA ALA A 915 -0.86 0.63 15.77
C ALA A 915 -0.24 -0.20 14.64
N GLY A 916 0.53 0.45 13.79
CA GLY A 916 1.31 -0.14 12.71
C GLY A 916 2.59 0.65 12.47
N THR A 917 3.45 0.17 11.58
CA THR A 917 4.76 0.80 11.34
C THR A 917 5.06 1.10 9.89
N ASP A 918 4.41 0.40 8.95
CA ASP A 918 4.81 0.38 7.54
C ASP A 918 6.22 -0.19 7.33
N SER A 919 6.65 -1.09 8.27
CA SER A 919 7.93 -1.80 8.13
C SER A 919 7.98 -2.61 6.84
N PRO A 920 9.13 -2.70 6.14
CA PRO A 920 10.45 -2.24 6.53
C PRO A 920 10.78 -0.78 6.09
N ILE A 921 9.80 0.01 5.67
CA ILE A 921 10.02 1.45 5.41
C ILE A 921 10.44 2.14 6.72
N ASP A 922 9.79 1.79 7.85
CA ASP A 922 10.30 2.11 9.19
C ASP A 922 10.99 0.88 9.83
N ALA A 923 11.67 1.07 10.96
CA ALA A 923 12.47 0.03 11.61
C ALA A 923 11.59 -1.14 12.08
N VAL A 924 11.95 -2.35 11.68
CA VAL A 924 11.23 -3.58 12.06
C VAL A 924 11.17 -3.72 13.59
N ALA A 925 10.02 -4.06 14.10
CA ALA A 925 9.68 -4.27 15.50
C ALA A 925 9.83 -3.02 16.39
N THR A 926 10.96 -2.32 16.38
CA THR A 926 11.20 -1.17 17.28
C THR A 926 10.33 0.03 16.95
N ALA A 927 9.96 0.26 15.69
CA ALA A 927 9.06 1.35 15.31
C ALA A 927 7.66 1.18 15.93
N LEU A 928 7.17 -0.05 16.14
CA LEU A 928 5.92 -0.31 16.86
C LEU A 928 5.99 0.18 18.30
N HIS A 929 7.11 -0.09 18.99
CA HIS A 929 7.33 0.38 20.35
C HIS A 929 7.43 1.92 20.40
N MET A 930 8.06 2.57 19.40
CA MET A 930 8.09 4.03 19.30
C MET A 930 6.71 4.63 19.04
N ASN A 931 5.88 3.98 18.19
CA ASN A 931 4.49 4.38 17.99
C ASN A 931 3.70 4.34 19.31
N LEU A 932 3.74 3.23 20.05
CA LEU A 932 3.03 3.10 21.34
C LEU A 932 3.53 4.10 22.38
N ARG A 933 4.85 4.35 22.43
CA ARG A 933 5.44 5.41 23.28
C ARG A 933 4.91 6.80 22.89
N ALA A 934 4.81 7.09 21.58
CA ALA A 934 4.26 8.36 21.08
C ALA A 934 2.79 8.54 21.50
N GLN A 935 1.96 7.51 21.34
CA GLN A 935 0.56 7.54 21.77
C GLN A 935 0.42 7.89 23.27
N VAL A 936 1.23 7.29 24.13
CA VAL A 936 1.22 7.56 25.57
C VAL A 936 1.75 8.97 25.87
N ARG A 937 2.86 9.38 25.25
CA ARG A 937 3.47 10.71 25.44
C ARG A 937 2.47 11.84 25.15
N PHE A 938 1.63 11.66 24.12
CA PHE A 938 0.70 12.70 23.67
C PHE A 938 -0.75 12.51 24.14
N GLY A 939 -1.01 11.57 25.07
CA GLY A 939 -2.23 11.65 25.89
C GLY A 939 -3.13 10.43 25.96
N LEU A 940 -2.75 9.25 25.43
CA LEU A 940 -3.40 8.00 25.77
C LEU A 940 -2.87 7.43 27.08
N ALA A 941 -3.71 6.78 27.85
CA ALA A 941 -3.25 5.94 28.94
C ALA A 941 -2.50 4.71 28.37
N PRO A 942 -1.47 4.16 29.07
CA PRO A 942 -0.73 3.01 28.56
C PRO A 942 -1.59 1.83 28.12
N TRP A 943 -2.65 1.50 28.89
CA TRP A 943 -3.57 0.42 28.51
C TRP A 943 -4.35 0.71 27.21
N GLN A 944 -4.68 1.98 26.93
CA GLN A 944 -5.35 2.37 25.68
C GLN A 944 -4.39 2.23 24.48
N ALA A 945 -3.14 2.68 24.64
CA ALA A 945 -2.12 2.48 23.63
C ALA A 945 -1.88 0.99 23.35
N LEU A 946 -1.74 0.15 24.39
CA LEU A 946 -1.61 -1.30 24.23
C LEU A 946 -2.80 -1.93 23.51
N GLN A 947 -4.02 -1.44 23.73
CA GLN A 947 -5.19 -1.93 23.00
C GLN A 947 -5.11 -1.66 21.49
N THR A 948 -4.43 -0.59 21.04
CA THR A 948 -4.24 -0.33 19.60
C THR A 948 -3.36 -1.39 18.93
N SER A 949 -2.59 -2.15 19.71
CA SER A 949 -1.73 -3.25 19.26
C SER A 949 -2.14 -4.62 19.83
N THR A 950 -3.34 -4.78 20.40
CA THR A 950 -3.82 -6.07 20.94
C THR A 950 -5.28 -6.31 20.59
N LEU A 951 -6.22 -5.81 21.40
CA LEU A 951 -7.66 -6.01 21.25
C LEU A 951 -8.23 -5.42 19.96
N LEU A 952 -7.84 -4.17 19.63
CA LEU A 952 -8.46 -3.44 18.52
C LEU A 952 -8.13 -4.05 17.15
N PRO A 953 -6.88 -4.48 16.84
CA PRO A 953 -6.61 -5.23 15.61
C PRO A 953 -7.37 -6.56 15.54
N ALA A 954 -7.41 -7.33 16.62
CA ALA A 954 -8.16 -8.59 16.66
C ALA A 954 -9.65 -8.39 16.37
N ARG A 955 -10.23 -7.28 16.86
CA ARG A 955 -11.62 -6.90 16.57
C ARG A 955 -11.77 -6.43 15.11
N ALA A 956 -10.87 -5.56 14.61
CA ALA A 956 -10.94 -5.01 13.27
C ALA A 956 -10.86 -6.11 12.20
N PHE A 957 -9.99 -7.10 12.40
CA PHE A 957 -9.78 -8.22 11.46
C PHE A 957 -10.65 -9.45 11.75
N GLY A 958 -11.65 -9.33 12.64
CA GLY A 958 -12.68 -10.35 12.85
C GLY A 958 -12.23 -11.60 13.61
N VAL A 959 -11.12 -11.56 14.33
CA VAL A 959 -10.55 -12.70 15.09
C VAL A 959 -10.57 -12.51 16.62
N MET A 960 -11.35 -11.56 17.11
CA MET A 960 -11.46 -11.25 18.55
C MET A 960 -11.97 -12.45 19.39
N GLY A 961 -12.67 -13.40 18.77
CA GLY A 961 -13.06 -14.65 19.44
C GLY A 961 -11.89 -15.52 19.89
N ASP A 962 -10.74 -15.43 19.19
CA ASP A 962 -9.57 -16.26 19.43
C ASP A 962 -8.35 -15.48 19.92
N LEU A 963 -8.23 -14.18 19.62
CA LEU A 963 -7.04 -13.36 19.83
C LEU A 963 -7.36 -12.01 20.51
N GLY A 964 -6.32 -11.26 20.87
CA GLY A 964 -6.38 -9.87 21.33
C GLY A 964 -6.59 -9.67 22.84
N THR A 965 -7.02 -10.70 23.55
CA THR A 965 -7.13 -10.72 25.03
C THR A 965 -6.76 -12.09 25.60
N LEU A 966 -6.40 -12.15 26.89
CA LEU A 966 -6.04 -13.38 27.58
C LEU A 966 -7.23 -13.89 28.41
N GLU A 967 -8.03 -14.77 27.81
CA GLU A 967 -9.24 -15.35 28.40
C GLU A 967 -9.33 -16.87 28.16
N PRO A 968 -9.97 -17.62 29.06
CA PRO A 968 -10.22 -19.04 28.82
C PRO A 968 -10.91 -19.28 27.45
N GLY A 969 -10.39 -20.26 26.70
CA GLY A 969 -10.88 -20.62 25.37
C GLY A 969 -10.13 -19.95 24.22
N LYS A 970 -9.43 -18.83 24.45
CA LYS A 970 -8.65 -18.13 23.43
C LYS A 970 -7.29 -18.78 23.19
N LEU A 971 -6.66 -18.47 22.05
CA LEU A 971 -5.30 -18.89 21.75
C LEU A 971 -4.32 -18.31 22.77
N ALA A 972 -3.33 -19.08 23.12
CA ALA A 972 -2.28 -18.66 24.03
C ALA A 972 -1.20 -17.88 23.26
N ASP A 973 -1.52 -16.64 22.96
CA ASP A 973 -0.64 -15.64 22.34
C ASP A 973 -0.40 -14.52 23.35
N MET A 974 0.82 -14.48 23.95
CA MET A 974 1.15 -13.54 25.05
C MET A 974 2.62 -13.19 25.06
N ALA A 975 2.92 -12.00 25.64
CA ALA A 975 4.27 -11.56 25.91
C ALA A 975 4.51 -11.47 27.43
N LEU A 976 5.68 -11.93 27.88
CA LEU A 976 6.17 -11.90 29.25
C LEU A 976 7.22 -10.79 29.34
N ILE A 977 6.91 -9.71 30.06
CA ILE A 977 7.64 -8.44 30.06
C ILE A 977 8.35 -8.27 31.40
N ASN A 978 9.63 -7.99 31.38
CA ASN A 978 10.40 -7.62 32.57
C ASN A 978 10.17 -6.11 32.88
N GLY A 979 9.22 -5.82 33.78
CA GLY A 979 8.78 -4.45 34.10
C GLY A 979 7.27 -4.31 34.14
N ASP A 980 6.80 -3.04 34.11
CA ASP A 980 5.39 -2.68 34.18
C ASP A 980 4.97 -1.77 33.02
N PRO A 981 4.62 -2.31 31.84
CA PRO A 981 4.24 -1.50 30.67
C PRO A 981 2.92 -0.74 30.84
N LEU A 982 2.10 -1.07 31.86
CA LEU A 982 0.85 -0.37 32.17
C LEU A 982 1.09 0.93 32.96
N THR A 983 2.26 1.05 33.60
CA THR A 983 2.72 2.26 34.29
C THR A 983 3.82 2.98 33.51
N HIS A 984 4.76 2.23 32.97
CA HIS A 984 5.92 2.73 32.23
C HIS A 984 5.98 2.07 30.84
N ILE A 985 5.40 2.69 29.84
CA ILE A 985 5.27 2.10 28.49
C ILE A 985 6.63 1.68 27.89
N LYS A 986 7.76 2.30 28.31
CA LYS A 986 9.10 1.92 27.86
C LYS A 986 9.46 0.47 28.24
N ASP A 987 8.93 -0.06 29.33
CA ASP A 987 9.19 -1.43 29.80
C ASP A 987 8.66 -2.47 28.82
N LEU A 988 7.71 -2.10 27.94
CA LEU A 988 7.15 -2.98 26.92
C LEU A 988 8.23 -3.63 26.05
N ALA A 989 9.35 -2.93 25.81
CA ALA A 989 10.46 -3.44 25.02
C ALA A 989 11.28 -4.54 25.74
N ASN A 990 11.13 -4.70 27.07
CA ASN A 990 11.89 -5.67 27.88
C ASN A 990 11.25 -7.06 27.84
N VAL A 991 11.06 -7.61 26.65
CA VAL A 991 10.49 -8.94 26.46
C VAL A 991 11.48 -10.01 26.90
N GLU A 992 11.09 -10.85 27.85
CA GLU A 992 11.86 -12.02 28.33
C GLU A 992 11.52 -13.26 27.51
N SER A 993 10.23 -13.47 27.28
CA SER A 993 9.70 -14.58 26.50
C SER A 993 8.41 -14.20 25.80
N VAL A 994 8.07 -14.91 24.75
CA VAL A 994 6.81 -14.78 24.02
C VAL A 994 6.18 -16.16 23.81
N MET A 995 4.89 -16.26 24.00
CA MET A 995 4.13 -17.45 23.62
C MET A 995 3.28 -17.15 22.40
N LYS A 996 3.45 -17.93 21.34
CA LYS A 996 2.62 -17.89 20.12
C LYS A 996 1.99 -19.25 19.90
N ASN A 997 0.68 -19.29 19.77
CA ASN A 997 -0.08 -20.52 19.55
C ASN A 997 0.26 -21.60 20.59
N GLY A 998 0.45 -21.24 21.87
CA GLY A 998 0.80 -22.15 22.98
C GLY A 998 2.26 -22.60 23.04
N LYS A 999 3.10 -22.27 22.06
CA LYS A 999 4.53 -22.54 22.06
C LYS A 999 5.30 -21.38 22.65
N LEU A 1000 6.08 -21.63 23.68
CA LEU A 1000 6.92 -20.63 24.36
C LEU A 1000 8.26 -20.48 23.63
N TYR A 1001 8.65 -19.25 23.36
CA TYR A 1001 9.95 -18.85 22.82
C TYR A 1001 10.62 -17.91 23.81
N ARG A 1002 11.78 -18.31 24.35
CA ARG A 1002 12.64 -17.38 25.09
C ARG A 1002 13.39 -16.52 24.10
N VAL A 1003 13.58 -15.23 24.41
CA VAL A 1003 14.35 -14.32 23.53
C VAL A 1003 15.75 -14.87 23.27
N SER A 1004 16.43 -15.45 24.29
CA SER A 1004 17.74 -16.11 24.12
C SER A 1004 17.73 -17.21 23.05
N ASP A 1005 16.65 -18.00 22.98
CA ASP A 1005 16.53 -19.10 22.02
C ASP A 1005 16.27 -18.60 20.60
N LEU A 1006 15.56 -17.47 20.47
CA LEU A 1006 15.35 -16.81 19.17
C LEU A 1006 16.66 -16.31 18.58
N LEU A 1007 17.59 -15.82 19.41
CA LEU A 1007 18.88 -15.28 18.98
C LEU A 1007 19.92 -16.36 18.67
N LYS A 1008 19.84 -17.51 19.35
CA LYS A 1008 20.87 -18.57 19.34
C LYS A 1008 21.37 -18.96 17.94
N PRO A 1009 20.52 -19.15 16.90
CA PRO A 1009 21.01 -19.57 15.58
C PRO A 1009 21.90 -18.53 14.89
N PHE A 1010 21.85 -17.25 15.31
CA PHE A 1010 22.52 -16.12 14.66
C PHE A 1010 23.67 -15.52 15.51
N ARG A 1011 23.91 -16.05 16.71
CA ARG A 1011 25.08 -15.66 17.50
C ARG A 1011 26.34 -16.35 16.96
N ALA A 1012 27.44 -15.59 16.89
CA ALA A 1012 28.73 -16.15 16.52
C ALA A 1012 29.11 -17.29 17.51
N ALA A 1013 29.64 -18.39 17.01
CA ALA A 1013 30.12 -19.49 17.83
C ALA A 1013 31.22 -18.95 18.77
N GLY A 1014 30.98 -18.93 20.10
CA GLY A 1014 31.91 -18.45 21.12
C GLY A 1014 31.53 -17.15 21.85
N SER A 1015 30.33 -16.63 21.67
CA SER A 1015 29.81 -15.41 22.33
C SER A 1015 28.90 -15.68 23.55
N ASP A 1016 29.02 -16.87 24.19
CA ASP A 1016 28.29 -17.17 25.42
C ASP A 1016 28.98 -16.58 26.65
#